data_6eca9ca13d39dba9ab9aca84b2bd9112
#
_entry.id   6eca9ca13d39dba9ab9aca84b2bd9112
#
_cell.length_a   1.000
_cell.length_b   1.000
_cell.length_c   1.000
_cell.angle_alpha   90.00
_cell.angle_beta   90.00
_cell.angle_gamma   90.00
#
_symmetry.space_group_name_H-M   'P 1'
#
loop_
_entity.id
_entity.type
_entity.pdbx_description
1 polymer ?
#
loop_
_entity_poly.entity_id
_entity_poly.type
_entity_poly.pdbx_seq_one_letter_code
_entity_poly.pdbx_strand_id
1 'polypeptide(L)'
;MKRTHYCGNIRREHMGQKAVLCGWVQVKRDMGGVIFLDVKDREGVAQVVCDLRLLPEKDFHQAESVHLQSVVQVEGEIRLRDESTYNPRLLTGEVELAATALTVLSEAQPLPYAMDEDAKVREELRLKYRYLDLRRPAMQKALKFRHQVQYAAETYLNGDGFYQVETPMLCKSTPEGARDYLVPSRVHPGTFYALPQSPQIFKQLLMVGGIDKYYQIARCFRDEDLRADRQPEFTQVDMELSFVDQEDILQHLERLFKSIFAQTMGREIDYTFPRMTWHEAMDRYGCDKPDMRFGMTIRDVTALAAECSFSVFRRVADKGGKVRALNCKGCAEKFTRTTIETLTDHAIGYGAKGMAWILIHEDGEVNSILQKYFTKEQWRELLRQLDAEEGDFILFCADKFDVVCRTLCGLRLEVGDMLGLRDKQDFRFCFVTDFPEFEWSEEEGRYLAMHHPFTMPYEEDLPYLLTDPGRVRSQAYDVVLNGVELGSGSIRIHRPEVQALMFKALGFSEESARQRFGFLIDAFRYGTPPHGGFAFGLDRLVMLLLGADSLRDVIAFPKVRDASCLMTGAPDFVDPEQLEVLQLGTAAAQEKSKAAPVQKPKIVVQQVAQLAKLSLSPEEETRMGGEMEGILAFAQALQQVDTTGVPMTAHVIPTQNVLREDVPEAPFDREKLLAAAPTRTEECVTVPKTFE
;
A
#
# COMPACT_ATOMS: atom_id res chain seq x y z
N MET A 1 27.48 -28.72 15.13
CA MET A 1 26.36 -28.05 15.78
C MET A 1 25.11 -28.25 14.91
N LYS A 2 24.20 -29.13 15.29
CA LYS A 2 22.99 -29.46 14.52
C LYS A 2 21.81 -29.54 15.46
N ARG A 3 20.78 -28.72 15.22
CA ARG A 3 19.50 -28.91 15.90
C ARG A 3 18.88 -30.25 15.47
N THR A 4 18.18 -30.90 16.36
CA THR A 4 17.40 -32.12 16.07
C THR A 4 15.94 -31.79 15.77
N HIS A 5 15.40 -30.79 16.44
CA HIS A 5 14.01 -30.34 16.31
C HIS A 5 13.93 -28.81 16.21
N TYR A 6 12.90 -28.31 15.53
CA TYR A 6 12.50 -26.91 15.67
C TYR A 6 11.78 -26.70 17.01
N CYS A 7 11.97 -25.52 17.61
CA CYS A 7 11.34 -25.18 18.90
C CYS A 7 9.82 -25.35 18.85
N GLY A 8 9.18 -24.83 17.79
CA GLY A 8 7.74 -24.90 17.63
C GLY A 8 7.18 -26.29 17.29
N ASN A 9 8.02 -27.29 17.05
CA ASN A 9 7.58 -28.63 16.57
C ASN A 9 7.65 -29.74 17.60
N ILE A 10 8.17 -29.50 18.83
CA ILE A 10 8.15 -30.52 19.87
C ILE A 10 6.71 -30.75 20.37
N ARG A 11 6.35 -32.00 20.60
CA ARG A 11 5.01 -32.44 21.01
C ARG A 11 5.10 -33.54 22.05
N ARG A 12 3.97 -33.96 22.60
CA ARG A 12 3.83 -35.04 23.57
C ARG A 12 4.42 -36.39 23.06
N GLU A 13 4.34 -36.62 21.76
CA GLU A 13 4.93 -37.85 21.11
C GLU A 13 6.46 -37.91 21.16
N HIS A 14 7.11 -36.78 21.41
CA HIS A 14 8.57 -36.69 21.55
C HIS A 14 9.04 -36.86 23.01
N MET A 15 8.14 -37.12 23.95
CA MET A 15 8.48 -37.32 25.37
C MET A 15 9.54 -38.38 25.57
N GLY A 16 10.55 -38.08 26.42
CA GLY A 16 11.70 -38.98 26.69
C GLY A 16 12.80 -38.91 25.63
N GLN A 17 12.59 -38.20 24.52
CA GLN A 17 13.63 -38.06 23.49
C GLN A 17 14.64 -36.98 23.89
N LYS A 18 15.91 -37.24 23.59
CA LYS A 18 16.95 -36.21 23.66
C LYS A 18 16.81 -35.26 22.47
N ALA A 19 16.79 -33.97 22.73
CA ALA A 19 16.65 -32.94 21.71
C ALA A 19 17.72 -31.85 21.85
N VAL A 20 18.10 -31.30 20.71
CA VAL A 20 18.91 -30.10 20.59
C VAL A 20 18.07 -29.02 19.92
N LEU A 21 17.73 -27.96 20.68
CA LEU A 21 17.00 -26.82 20.19
C LEU A 21 17.94 -25.65 20.00
N CYS A 22 17.71 -24.85 18.95
CA CYS A 22 18.45 -23.61 18.69
C CYS A 22 17.48 -22.50 18.36
N GLY A 23 17.62 -21.36 19.00
CA GLY A 23 16.72 -20.22 18.77
C GLY A 23 17.11 -19.00 19.57
N TRP A 24 16.22 -18.03 19.57
CA TRP A 24 16.37 -16.76 20.29
C TRP A 24 15.62 -16.83 21.61
N VAL A 25 16.23 -16.36 22.69
CA VAL A 25 15.58 -16.22 24.02
C VAL A 25 14.53 -15.13 23.95
N GLN A 26 13.26 -15.50 23.93
CA GLN A 26 12.15 -14.54 23.88
C GLN A 26 11.73 -14.06 25.26
N VAL A 27 11.65 -14.97 26.24
CA VAL A 27 11.29 -14.68 27.62
C VAL A 27 12.27 -15.40 28.55
N LYS A 28 12.63 -14.75 29.63
CA LYS A 28 13.41 -15.34 30.73
C LYS A 28 12.69 -15.10 32.03
N ARG A 29 12.53 -16.16 32.86
CA ARG A 29 11.96 -16.09 34.20
C ARG A 29 12.89 -16.85 35.14
N ASP A 30 13.45 -16.14 36.12
CA ASP A 30 14.31 -16.69 37.15
C ASP A 30 13.49 -16.90 38.42
N MET A 31 13.51 -18.11 38.95
CA MET A 31 12.76 -18.52 40.13
C MET A 31 13.69 -18.97 41.29
N GLY A 32 14.96 -18.55 41.24
CA GLY A 32 15.93 -18.88 42.29
C GLY A 32 16.36 -20.34 42.25
N GLY A 33 17.23 -20.72 41.32
CA GLY A 33 17.73 -22.12 41.15
C GLY A 33 17.07 -22.87 40.01
N VAL A 34 15.99 -22.34 39.43
CA VAL A 34 15.37 -22.82 38.19
C VAL A 34 15.08 -21.60 37.30
N ILE A 35 15.61 -21.61 36.07
CA ILE A 35 15.39 -20.57 35.09
C ILE A 35 14.57 -21.17 33.94
N PHE A 36 13.48 -20.47 33.57
CA PHE A 36 12.66 -20.80 32.41
C PHE A 36 13.03 -19.85 31.28
N LEU A 37 13.40 -20.44 30.14
CA LEU A 37 13.67 -19.72 28.90
C LEU A 37 12.62 -20.12 27.85
N ASP A 38 11.88 -19.17 27.30
CA ASP A 38 11.09 -19.39 26.13
C ASP A 38 12.01 -19.15 24.93
N VAL A 39 12.40 -20.24 24.25
CA VAL A 39 13.30 -20.22 23.09
C VAL A 39 12.47 -20.30 21.82
N LYS A 40 12.63 -19.32 20.96
CA LYS A 40 11.84 -19.15 19.72
C LYS A 40 12.68 -19.40 18.48
N ASP A 41 12.08 -20.09 17.51
CA ASP A 41 12.56 -20.14 16.12
C ASP A 41 11.42 -19.81 15.14
N ARG A 42 11.61 -20.08 13.85
CA ARG A 42 10.60 -19.77 12.82
C ARG A 42 9.32 -20.59 12.92
N GLU A 43 9.35 -21.77 13.57
CA GLU A 43 8.20 -22.65 13.72
C GLU A 43 7.42 -22.40 15.02
N GLY A 44 8.03 -21.69 15.98
CA GLY A 44 7.37 -21.31 17.22
C GLY A 44 8.28 -21.28 18.43
N VAL A 45 7.70 -21.49 19.61
CA VAL A 45 8.35 -21.34 20.91
C VAL A 45 8.37 -22.66 21.65
N ALA A 46 9.49 -22.98 22.30
CA ALA A 46 9.61 -24.07 23.28
C ALA A 46 10.01 -23.50 24.63
N GLN A 47 9.38 -23.96 25.70
CA GLN A 47 9.87 -23.69 27.05
C GLN A 47 11.07 -24.61 27.34
N VAL A 48 12.15 -24.02 27.81
CA VAL A 48 13.36 -24.69 28.29
C VAL A 48 13.45 -24.46 29.77
N VAL A 49 13.74 -25.53 30.52
CA VAL A 49 13.93 -25.50 31.98
C VAL A 49 15.40 -25.72 32.29
N CYS A 50 16.05 -24.71 32.83
CA CYS A 50 17.42 -24.76 33.34
C CYS A 50 17.37 -24.94 34.87
N ASP A 51 17.57 -26.15 35.34
CA ASP A 51 17.57 -26.48 36.78
C ASP A 51 19.02 -26.66 37.23
N LEU A 52 19.44 -25.90 38.27
CA LEU A 52 20.80 -25.94 38.82
C LEU A 52 21.23 -27.37 39.26
N ARG A 53 20.27 -28.25 39.53
CA ARG A 53 20.55 -29.65 39.92
C ARG A 53 20.86 -30.56 38.75
N LEU A 54 20.47 -30.17 37.51
CA LEU A 54 20.59 -30.98 36.29
C LEU A 54 21.61 -30.38 35.29
N LEU A 55 21.72 -29.06 35.31
CA LEU A 55 22.58 -28.32 34.39
C LEU A 55 23.95 -28.08 35.03
N PRO A 56 25.09 -28.18 34.30
CA PRO A 56 26.40 -27.78 34.79
C PRO A 56 26.40 -26.34 35.30
N GLU A 57 27.06 -26.06 36.39
CA GLU A 57 27.09 -24.74 37.02
C GLU A 57 27.46 -23.59 36.02
N LYS A 58 28.45 -23.85 35.17
CA LYS A 58 28.84 -22.92 34.08
C LYS A 58 27.69 -22.60 33.15
N ASP A 59 26.92 -23.63 32.74
CA ASP A 59 25.82 -23.46 31.79
C ASP A 59 24.60 -22.80 32.47
N PHE A 60 24.42 -23.08 33.77
CA PHE A 60 23.40 -22.40 34.57
C PHE A 60 23.70 -20.89 34.69
N HIS A 61 24.95 -20.50 34.95
CA HIS A 61 25.35 -19.09 34.95
C HIS A 61 25.18 -18.44 33.58
N GLN A 62 25.35 -19.17 32.47
CA GLN A 62 25.02 -18.67 31.14
C GLN A 62 23.52 -18.41 30.99
N ALA A 63 22.67 -19.30 31.49
CA ALA A 63 21.21 -19.10 31.49
C ALA A 63 20.79 -17.92 32.37
N GLU A 64 21.50 -17.72 33.50
CA GLU A 64 21.27 -16.59 34.42
C GLU A 64 21.64 -15.24 33.79
N SER A 65 22.76 -15.17 33.05
CA SER A 65 23.27 -13.94 32.46
C SER A 65 22.69 -13.62 31.09
N VAL A 66 22.13 -14.61 30.35
CA VAL A 66 21.68 -14.45 28.99
C VAL A 66 20.65 -13.32 28.82
N HIS A 67 20.86 -12.46 27.84
CA HIS A 67 19.94 -11.39 27.48
C HIS A 67 18.81 -11.87 26.55
N LEU A 68 17.68 -11.18 26.59
CA LEU A 68 16.60 -11.40 25.62
C LEU A 68 17.11 -11.22 24.20
N GLN A 69 16.63 -12.05 23.28
CA GLN A 69 17.03 -12.10 21.87
C GLN A 69 18.47 -12.58 21.63
N SER A 70 19.20 -13.04 22.67
CA SER A 70 20.43 -13.82 22.45
C SER A 70 20.12 -15.15 21.79
N VAL A 71 21.05 -15.66 21.00
CA VAL A 71 20.94 -16.96 20.34
C VAL A 71 21.52 -18.04 21.22
N VAL A 72 20.72 -19.05 21.51
CA VAL A 72 21.14 -20.18 22.36
C VAL A 72 21.00 -21.52 21.63
N GLN A 73 21.86 -22.47 21.98
CA GLN A 73 21.69 -23.90 21.75
C GLN A 73 21.46 -24.56 23.12
N VAL A 74 20.40 -25.35 23.20
CA VAL A 74 20.08 -26.09 24.43
C VAL A 74 19.93 -27.54 24.09
N GLU A 75 20.63 -28.40 24.82
CA GLU A 75 20.51 -29.86 24.78
C GLU A 75 19.75 -30.33 26.01
N GLY A 76 18.87 -31.29 25.86
CA GLY A 76 18.08 -31.77 26.98
C GLY A 76 17.13 -32.90 26.58
N GLU A 77 16.29 -33.26 27.52
CA GLU A 77 15.23 -34.26 27.33
C GLU A 77 13.86 -33.59 27.29
N ILE A 78 13.04 -33.96 26.31
CA ILE A 78 11.65 -33.47 26.20
C ILE A 78 10.81 -34.20 27.25
N ARG A 79 10.16 -33.45 28.14
CA ARG A 79 9.26 -33.97 29.19
C ARG A 79 7.91 -33.26 29.17
N LEU A 80 6.91 -33.87 29.78
CA LEU A 80 5.62 -33.20 30.04
C LEU A 80 5.81 -32.14 31.11
N ARG A 81 5.12 -31.05 30.94
CA ARG A 81 4.94 -30.04 31.98
C ARG A 81 3.95 -30.53 33.01
N ASP A 82 3.95 -29.94 34.19
CA ASP A 82 2.86 -30.13 35.15
C ASP A 82 1.53 -29.65 34.52
N GLU A 83 0.47 -30.41 34.69
CA GLU A 83 -0.86 -30.11 34.11
C GLU A 83 -1.36 -28.69 34.52
N SER A 84 -1.04 -28.29 35.75
CA SER A 84 -1.37 -26.95 36.23
C SER A 84 -0.65 -25.79 35.49
N THR A 85 0.43 -26.13 34.76
CA THR A 85 1.29 -25.15 34.03
C THR A 85 1.16 -25.26 32.50
N TYR A 86 0.22 -26.07 32.00
CA TYR A 86 -0.05 -26.17 30.57
C TYR A 86 -0.43 -24.81 29.98
N ASN A 87 0.17 -24.50 28.85
CA ASN A 87 -0.13 -23.24 28.15
C ASN A 87 -0.91 -23.51 26.85
N PRO A 88 -2.24 -23.40 26.85
CA PRO A 88 -3.07 -23.69 25.68
C PRO A 88 -2.85 -22.71 24.51
N ARG A 89 -2.14 -21.61 24.71
CA ARG A 89 -1.81 -20.64 23.65
C ARG A 89 -0.64 -21.08 22.78
N LEU A 90 0.15 -22.09 23.23
CA LEU A 90 1.29 -22.61 22.51
C LEU A 90 1.01 -24.03 22.05
N LEU A 91 1.32 -24.36 20.81
CA LEU A 91 1.25 -25.73 20.29
C LEU A 91 2.19 -26.71 21.04
N THR A 92 3.22 -26.18 21.67
CA THR A 92 4.19 -26.87 22.51
C THR A 92 3.85 -26.83 24.01
N GLY A 93 2.70 -26.25 24.36
CA GLY A 93 2.37 -25.84 25.73
C GLY A 93 2.23 -26.99 26.74
N GLU A 94 2.14 -28.26 26.30
CA GLU A 94 2.12 -29.46 27.16
C GLU A 94 3.52 -29.99 27.48
N VAL A 95 4.53 -29.59 26.71
CA VAL A 95 5.89 -30.12 26.80
C VAL A 95 6.90 -29.03 27.08
N GLU A 96 8.05 -29.41 27.60
CA GLU A 96 9.19 -28.55 27.81
C GLU A 96 10.49 -29.34 27.62
N LEU A 97 11.60 -28.62 27.36
CA LEU A 97 12.93 -29.22 27.32
C LEU A 97 13.61 -29.09 28.69
N ALA A 98 13.88 -30.17 29.37
CA ALA A 98 14.73 -30.20 30.57
C ALA A 98 16.20 -30.11 30.13
N ALA A 99 16.83 -28.97 30.32
CA ALA A 99 18.18 -28.71 29.83
C ALA A 99 19.24 -29.51 30.59
N THR A 100 20.15 -30.14 29.83
CA THR A 100 21.35 -30.80 30.33
C THR A 100 22.63 -30.11 29.90
N ALA A 101 22.56 -29.27 28.85
CA ALA A 101 23.63 -28.34 28.45
C ALA A 101 23.02 -27.09 27.79
N LEU A 102 23.66 -25.95 27.98
CA LEU A 102 23.29 -24.69 27.38
C LEU A 102 24.55 -23.96 26.90
N THR A 103 24.49 -23.45 25.67
CA THR A 103 25.55 -22.64 25.07
C THR A 103 24.95 -21.39 24.48
N VAL A 104 25.44 -20.23 24.90
CA VAL A 104 25.12 -18.96 24.23
C VAL A 104 25.97 -18.85 22.97
N LEU A 105 25.33 -18.86 21.81
CA LEU A 105 25.99 -18.79 20.50
C LEU A 105 26.29 -17.35 20.07
N SER A 106 25.41 -16.44 20.47
CA SER A 106 25.58 -15.01 20.22
C SER A 106 24.77 -14.21 21.25
N GLU A 107 25.42 -13.31 21.92
CA GLU A 107 24.78 -12.38 22.84
C GLU A 107 24.12 -11.23 22.11
N ALA A 108 22.93 -10.82 22.57
CA ALA A 108 22.23 -9.65 22.08
C ALA A 108 22.58 -8.42 22.91
N GLN A 109 22.75 -7.30 22.25
CA GLN A 109 22.78 -5.98 22.87
C GLN A 109 21.35 -5.56 23.31
N PRO A 110 21.21 -4.55 24.18
CA PRO A 110 19.90 -3.98 24.50
C PRO A 110 19.12 -3.62 23.21
N LEU A 111 17.86 -4.06 23.15
CA LEU A 111 17.05 -3.89 21.95
C LEU A 111 16.62 -2.44 21.77
N PRO A 112 16.54 -1.93 20.54
CA PRO A 112 16.09 -0.57 20.25
C PRO A 112 14.59 -0.36 20.51
N TYR A 113 13.81 -1.44 20.65
CA TYR A 113 12.38 -1.44 20.95
C TYR A 113 11.92 -2.80 21.50
N ALA A 114 10.77 -2.82 22.16
CA ALA A 114 10.17 -4.05 22.68
C ALA A 114 9.69 -4.95 21.54
N MET A 115 9.97 -6.25 21.64
CA MET A 115 9.65 -7.26 20.62
C MET A 115 8.25 -7.89 20.80
N ASP A 116 7.50 -7.43 21.82
CA ASP A 116 6.16 -7.92 22.09
C ASP A 116 5.21 -7.62 20.92
N GLU A 117 4.26 -8.51 20.70
CA GLU A 117 3.32 -8.40 19.58
C GLU A 117 2.45 -7.14 19.68
N ASP A 118 2.05 -6.78 20.90
CA ASP A 118 1.21 -5.63 21.23
C ASP A 118 1.97 -4.30 21.30
N ALA A 119 3.32 -4.33 21.22
CA ALA A 119 4.13 -3.11 21.29
C ALA A 119 3.85 -2.19 20.10
N LYS A 120 3.34 -0.98 20.38
CA LYS A 120 3.14 0.07 19.38
C LYS A 120 4.50 0.69 19.03
N VAL A 121 5.18 0.11 18.06
CA VAL A 121 6.47 0.60 17.55
C VAL A 121 6.23 1.40 16.27
N ARG A 122 6.84 2.59 16.17
CA ARG A 122 6.76 3.41 14.95
C ARG A 122 7.31 2.65 13.75
N GLU A 123 6.67 2.81 12.60
CA GLU A 123 7.02 2.10 11.36
C GLU A 123 8.49 2.36 10.97
N GLU A 124 8.96 3.60 11.05
CA GLU A 124 10.34 3.96 10.70
C GLU A 124 11.37 3.19 11.53
N LEU A 125 11.09 2.99 12.82
CA LEU A 125 12.00 2.24 13.70
C LEU A 125 11.98 0.74 13.36
N ARG A 126 10.80 0.18 13.06
CA ARG A 126 10.65 -1.20 12.56
C ARG A 126 11.40 -1.43 11.25
N LEU A 127 11.33 -0.47 10.32
CA LEU A 127 12.00 -0.55 9.02
C LEU A 127 13.51 -0.33 9.13
N LYS A 128 13.96 0.54 10.03
CA LYS A 128 15.39 0.72 10.32
C LYS A 128 16.06 -0.55 10.88
N TYR A 129 15.36 -1.22 11.79
CA TYR A 129 15.83 -2.48 12.38
C TYR A 129 15.03 -3.68 11.83
N ARG A 130 14.80 -3.71 10.52
CA ARG A 130 13.93 -4.69 9.87
C ARG A 130 14.31 -6.13 10.18
N TYR A 131 15.58 -6.46 10.32
CA TYR A 131 16.05 -7.78 10.73
C TYR A 131 15.57 -8.22 12.12
N LEU A 132 15.25 -7.28 13.03
CA LEU A 132 14.57 -7.57 14.29
C LEU A 132 13.07 -7.74 14.07
N ASP A 133 12.45 -6.82 13.33
CA ASP A 133 11.02 -6.86 13.02
C ASP A 133 10.61 -8.19 12.34
N LEU A 134 11.48 -8.75 11.48
CA LEU A 134 11.30 -10.05 10.85
C LEU A 134 11.22 -11.23 11.85
N ARG A 135 11.65 -11.05 13.09
CA ARG A 135 11.48 -12.06 14.16
C ARG A 135 10.08 -12.03 14.79
N ARG A 136 9.30 -10.96 14.56
CA ARG A 136 7.94 -10.86 15.13
C ARG A 136 7.02 -11.90 14.50
N PRO A 137 6.10 -12.52 15.28
CA PRO A 137 5.20 -13.57 14.78
C PRO A 137 4.40 -13.15 13.54
N ALA A 138 3.88 -11.91 13.54
CA ALA A 138 3.10 -11.37 12.42
C ALA A 138 3.92 -11.36 11.12
N MET A 139 5.19 -10.91 11.16
CA MET A 139 6.07 -10.88 10.00
C MET A 139 6.44 -12.27 9.50
N GLN A 140 6.74 -13.20 10.42
CA GLN A 140 7.03 -14.58 10.06
C GLN A 140 5.82 -15.27 9.43
N LYS A 141 4.62 -15.03 9.99
CA LYS A 141 3.36 -15.49 9.40
C LYS A 141 3.15 -14.95 8.00
N ALA A 142 3.38 -13.66 7.81
CA ALA A 142 3.22 -13.01 6.50
C ALA A 142 4.16 -13.59 5.45
N LEU A 143 5.45 -13.75 5.76
CA LEU A 143 6.43 -14.34 4.83
C LEU A 143 6.18 -15.83 4.55
N LYS A 144 5.77 -16.60 5.56
CA LYS A 144 5.38 -18.00 5.38
C LYS A 144 4.15 -18.11 4.47
N PHE A 145 3.15 -17.27 4.70
CA PHE A 145 1.94 -17.23 3.88
C PHE A 145 2.24 -16.79 2.44
N ARG A 146 3.09 -15.76 2.26
CA ARG A 146 3.57 -15.34 0.94
C ARG A 146 4.22 -16.52 0.17
N HIS A 147 5.08 -17.28 0.83
CA HIS A 147 5.68 -18.49 0.25
C HIS A 147 4.61 -19.51 -0.17
N GLN A 148 3.59 -19.73 0.67
CA GLN A 148 2.49 -20.67 0.36
C GLN A 148 1.67 -20.21 -0.85
N VAL A 149 1.36 -18.91 -0.95
CA VAL A 149 0.63 -18.33 -2.10
C VAL A 149 1.43 -18.50 -3.38
N GLN A 150 2.72 -18.17 -3.36
CA GLN A 150 3.60 -18.37 -4.50
C GLN A 150 3.67 -19.84 -4.91
N TYR A 151 3.91 -20.73 -3.97
CA TYR A 151 4.00 -22.17 -4.22
C TYR A 151 2.70 -22.74 -4.79
N ALA A 152 1.54 -22.28 -4.30
CA ALA A 152 0.23 -22.69 -4.82
C ALA A 152 0.04 -22.24 -6.28
N ALA A 153 0.45 -21.01 -6.61
CA ALA A 153 0.40 -20.51 -7.98
C ALA A 153 1.31 -21.32 -8.92
N GLU A 154 2.57 -21.54 -8.51
CA GLU A 154 3.54 -22.34 -9.26
C GLU A 154 3.05 -23.80 -9.46
N THR A 155 2.50 -24.41 -8.42
CA THR A 155 1.96 -25.77 -8.48
C THR A 155 0.81 -25.89 -9.48
N TYR A 156 -0.11 -24.92 -9.47
CA TYR A 156 -1.22 -24.88 -10.39
C TYR A 156 -0.74 -24.70 -11.84
N LEU A 157 0.11 -23.71 -12.11
CA LEU A 157 0.58 -23.38 -13.44
C LEU A 157 1.42 -24.51 -14.04
N ASN A 158 2.33 -25.12 -13.27
CA ASN A 158 3.08 -26.29 -13.70
C ASN A 158 2.14 -27.48 -14.02
N GLY A 159 1.12 -27.71 -13.17
CA GLY A 159 0.12 -28.76 -13.38
C GLY A 159 -0.75 -28.55 -14.65
N ASP A 160 -0.96 -27.29 -15.06
CA ASP A 160 -1.69 -26.93 -16.30
C ASP A 160 -0.76 -26.80 -17.52
N GLY A 161 0.50 -27.21 -17.43
CA GLY A 161 1.43 -27.33 -18.55
C GLY A 161 2.14 -26.02 -18.92
N PHE A 162 2.19 -25.02 -18.06
CA PHE A 162 3.00 -23.84 -18.24
C PHE A 162 4.48 -24.12 -18.01
N TYR A 163 5.33 -23.48 -18.79
CA TYR A 163 6.77 -23.45 -18.58
C TYR A 163 7.18 -22.16 -17.87
N GLN A 164 7.96 -22.32 -16.80
CA GLN A 164 8.61 -21.18 -16.15
C GLN A 164 9.85 -20.80 -16.96
N VAL A 165 9.84 -19.58 -17.49
CA VAL A 165 10.96 -19.06 -18.30
C VAL A 165 11.38 -17.70 -17.75
N GLU A 166 12.66 -17.56 -17.41
CA GLU A 166 13.23 -16.29 -16.96
C GLU A 166 13.50 -15.35 -18.13
N THR A 167 13.18 -14.07 -17.93
CA THR A 167 13.42 -13.01 -18.91
C THR A 167 14.53 -12.06 -18.41
N PRO A 168 15.21 -11.32 -19.29
CA PRO A 168 16.29 -10.42 -18.89
C PRO A 168 15.84 -9.34 -17.94
N MET A 169 16.71 -9.02 -16.96
CA MET A 169 16.55 -7.86 -16.07
C MET A 169 17.23 -6.61 -16.65
N LEU A 170 18.28 -6.77 -17.47
CA LEU A 170 18.94 -5.69 -18.18
C LEU A 170 18.33 -5.55 -19.59
N CYS A 171 17.34 -4.69 -19.70
CA CYS A 171 16.53 -4.54 -20.92
C CYS A 171 16.87 -3.25 -21.66
N LYS A 172 16.30 -3.10 -22.86
CA LYS A 172 16.21 -1.81 -23.53
C LYS A 172 15.10 -0.99 -22.89
N SER A 173 15.31 0.32 -22.74
CA SER A 173 14.24 1.21 -22.28
C SER A 173 13.06 1.20 -23.26
N THR A 174 11.92 0.78 -22.77
CA THR A 174 10.65 0.71 -23.50
C THR A 174 9.53 1.14 -22.53
N PRO A 175 9.39 2.46 -22.27
CA PRO A 175 8.43 2.94 -21.26
C PRO A 175 7.00 2.54 -21.64
N GLU A 176 6.34 1.83 -20.72
CA GLU A 176 4.99 1.27 -20.86
C GLU A 176 3.98 2.00 -19.93
N GLY A 177 4.30 3.24 -19.51
CA GLY A 177 3.45 4.03 -18.62
C GLY A 177 4.19 4.65 -17.45
N ALA A 178 5.04 3.90 -16.74
CA ALA A 178 5.91 4.42 -15.70
C ALA A 178 7.27 4.88 -16.25
N ARG A 179 8.07 5.56 -15.43
CA ARG A 179 9.47 5.82 -15.73
C ARG A 179 10.31 4.58 -15.44
N ASP A 180 11.34 4.37 -16.27
CA ASP A 180 12.27 3.26 -16.12
C ASP A 180 13.39 3.62 -15.13
N TYR A 181 13.84 2.66 -14.31
CA TYR A 181 15.12 2.71 -13.63
C TYR A 181 16.24 2.40 -14.63
N LEU A 182 17.19 3.31 -14.78
CA LEU A 182 18.28 3.20 -15.74
C LEU A 182 19.56 2.67 -15.09
N VAL A 183 20.24 1.74 -15.76
CA VAL A 183 21.52 1.18 -15.35
C VAL A 183 22.57 1.50 -16.42
N PRO A 184 23.62 2.29 -16.12
CA PRO A 184 24.61 2.69 -17.10
C PRO A 184 25.46 1.50 -17.55
N SER A 185 25.80 1.46 -18.86
CA SER A 185 26.67 0.44 -19.43
C SER A 185 28.14 0.86 -19.37
N ARG A 186 28.98 0.07 -18.70
CA ARG A 186 30.45 0.27 -18.72
C ARG A 186 31.05 -0.05 -20.08
N VAL A 187 30.50 -1.03 -20.77
CA VAL A 187 31.06 -1.53 -22.06
C VAL A 187 30.68 -0.63 -23.22
N HIS A 188 29.55 0.05 -23.13
CA HIS A 188 29.04 0.96 -24.17
C HIS A 188 28.81 2.35 -23.53
N PRO A 189 29.85 3.20 -23.48
CA PRO A 189 29.75 4.51 -22.85
C PRO A 189 28.60 5.36 -23.40
N GLY A 190 27.90 6.07 -22.50
CA GLY A 190 26.76 6.90 -22.87
C GLY A 190 25.45 6.14 -23.18
N THR A 191 25.46 4.81 -23.05
CA THR A 191 24.24 3.99 -23.18
C THR A 191 23.81 3.39 -21.86
N PHE A 192 22.52 3.05 -21.76
CA PHE A 192 21.92 2.54 -20.54
C PHE A 192 21.08 1.30 -20.83
N TYR A 193 21.10 0.36 -19.91
CA TYR A 193 20.04 -0.62 -19.74
C TYR A 193 18.92 0.01 -18.92
N ALA A 194 17.72 -0.53 -19.05
CA ALA A 194 16.60 -0.25 -18.16
C ALA A 194 16.21 -1.51 -17.38
N LEU A 195 15.79 -1.35 -16.12
CA LEU A 195 15.16 -2.44 -15.38
C LEU A 195 13.72 -2.60 -15.86
N PRO A 196 13.20 -3.84 -16.04
CA PRO A 196 11.90 -4.09 -16.66
C PRO A 196 10.75 -3.63 -15.76
N GLN A 197 9.78 -2.94 -16.33
CA GLN A 197 8.51 -2.62 -15.66
C GLN A 197 7.62 -3.86 -15.57
N SER A 198 7.71 -4.74 -16.58
CA SER A 198 7.11 -6.05 -16.69
C SER A 198 7.86 -6.85 -17.76
N PRO A 199 7.70 -8.18 -17.86
CA PRO A 199 8.27 -8.98 -18.94
C PRO A 199 7.44 -8.92 -20.23
N GLN A 200 6.59 -7.90 -20.44
CA GLN A 200 5.57 -7.83 -21.49
C GLN A 200 6.10 -8.15 -22.90
N ILE A 201 7.19 -7.54 -23.30
CA ILE A 201 7.74 -7.73 -24.65
C ILE A 201 8.33 -9.13 -24.80
N PHE A 202 9.05 -9.60 -23.80
CA PHE A 202 9.71 -10.90 -23.84
C PHE A 202 8.71 -12.07 -23.84
N LYS A 203 7.62 -11.96 -23.07
CA LYS A 203 6.60 -13.01 -23.07
C LYS A 203 5.88 -13.12 -24.43
N GLN A 204 5.63 -12.01 -25.12
CA GLN A 204 5.12 -12.03 -26.51
C GLN A 204 6.13 -12.68 -27.46
N LEU A 205 7.42 -12.38 -27.33
CA LEU A 205 8.48 -13.03 -28.11
C LEU A 205 8.58 -14.54 -27.82
N LEU A 206 8.30 -14.99 -26.60
CA LEU A 206 8.22 -16.40 -26.24
C LEU A 206 7.05 -17.09 -26.97
N MET A 207 5.92 -16.41 -27.16
CA MET A 207 4.81 -16.93 -27.96
C MET A 207 5.21 -17.09 -29.44
N VAL A 208 5.88 -16.07 -30.01
CA VAL A 208 6.48 -16.17 -31.37
C VAL A 208 7.51 -17.30 -31.42
N GLY A 209 8.25 -17.53 -30.35
CA GLY A 209 9.22 -18.62 -30.19
C GLY A 209 8.62 -20.01 -29.98
N GLY A 210 7.28 -20.14 -29.93
CA GLY A 210 6.60 -21.43 -29.79
C GLY A 210 6.48 -21.97 -28.35
N ILE A 211 6.61 -21.10 -27.35
CA ILE A 211 6.33 -21.45 -25.95
C ILE A 211 4.85 -21.17 -25.67
N ASP A 212 3.99 -22.12 -25.93
CA ASP A 212 2.53 -21.95 -25.90
C ASP A 212 1.96 -21.47 -24.56
N LYS A 213 2.55 -21.87 -23.45
CA LYS A 213 2.16 -21.49 -22.12
C LYS A 213 3.39 -21.12 -21.28
N TYR A 214 3.53 -19.84 -21.00
CA TYR A 214 4.62 -19.28 -20.22
C TYR A 214 4.12 -18.72 -18.89
N TYR A 215 4.92 -18.86 -17.84
CA TYR A 215 4.80 -18.03 -16.64
C TYR A 215 6.17 -17.68 -16.04
N GLN A 216 6.19 -16.65 -15.22
CA GLN A 216 7.36 -16.24 -14.42
C GLN A 216 6.92 -15.59 -13.12
N ILE A 217 7.63 -15.88 -12.04
CA ILE A 217 7.57 -15.06 -10.81
C ILE A 217 8.52 -13.88 -11.05
N ALA A 218 7.99 -12.82 -11.68
CA ALA A 218 8.77 -11.74 -12.24
C ALA A 218 9.04 -10.65 -11.21
N ARG A 219 10.29 -10.17 -11.17
CA ARG A 219 10.65 -8.95 -10.46
C ARG A 219 10.44 -7.76 -11.39
N CYS A 220 9.63 -6.79 -10.96
CA CYS A 220 9.25 -5.60 -11.72
C CYS A 220 9.71 -4.34 -11.01
N PHE A 221 10.04 -3.29 -11.78
CA PHE A 221 10.58 -2.02 -11.29
C PHE A 221 9.84 -0.86 -11.94
N ARG A 222 9.35 0.09 -11.13
CA ARG A 222 8.66 1.29 -11.61
C ARG A 222 9.07 2.50 -10.79
N ASP A 223 9.56 3.53 -11.44
CA ASP A 223 9.89 4.80 -10.82
C ASP A 223 8.64 5.70 -10.81
N GLU A 224 7.82 5.51 -9.80
CA GLU A 224 6.53 6.20 -9.59
C GLU A 224 6.44 6.72 -8.14
N ASP A 225 5.50 7.64 -7.91
CA ASP A 225 5.16 8.09 -6.57
C ASP A 225 4.58 6.94 -5.74
N LEU A 226 5.19 6.72 -4.57
CA LEU A 226 4.83 5.59 -3.71
C LEU A 226 3.63 5.91 -2.81
N ARG A 227 2.77 4.89 -2.67
CA ARG A 227 1.61 4.86 -1.78
C ARG A 227 1.70 3.62 -0.89
N ALA A 228 0.72 3.42 -0.01
CA ALA A 228 0.67 2.23 0.86
C ALA A 228 0.62 0.90 0.08
N ASP A 229 0.03 0.93 -1.12
CA ASP A 229 -0.15 -0.20 -2.04
C ASP A 229 0.81 -0.21 -3.24
N ARG A 230 1.89 0.60 -3.20
CA ARG A 230 2.91 0.67 -4.25
C ARG A 230 4.33 0.60 -3.69
N GLN A 231 5.19 -0.11 -4.41
CA GLN A 231 6.62 -0.23 -4.16
C GLN A 231 7.39 0.00 -5.47
N PRO A 232 8.60 0.59 -5.44
CA PRO A 232 9.38 0.83 -6.66
C PRO A 232 9.89 -0.47 -7.28
N GLU A 233 9.97 -1.52 -6.48
CA GLU A 233 10.28 -2.89 -6.87
C GLU A 233 9.27 -3.85 -6.22
N PHE A 234 8.65 -4.70 -7.02
CA PHE A 234 7.59 -5.61 -6.58
C PHE A 234 7.62 -6.93 -7.37
N THR A 235 6.83 -7.89 -6.95
CA THR A 235 6.78 -9.20 -7.60
C THR A 235 5.43 -9.42 -8.26
N GLN A 236 5.45 -9.87 -9.52
CA GLN A 236 4.27 -10.34 -10.25
C GLN A 236 4.35 -11.85 -10.49
N VAL A 237 3.18 -12.48 -10.50
CA VAL A 237 3.00 -13.74 -11.24
C VAL A 237 2.53 -13.35 -12.63
N ASP A 238 3.41 -13.49 -13.59
CA ASP A 238 3.18 -13.10 -14.98
C ASP A 238 2.99 -14.34 -15.86
N MET A 239 2.06 -14.30 -16.81
CA MET A 239 1.75 -15.41 -17.68
C MET A 239 1.30 -14.96 -19.08
N GLU A 240 1.54 -15.83 -20.09
CA GLU A 240 1.12 -15.63 -21.46
C GLU A 240 0.77 -16.98 -22.09
N LEU A 241 -0.28 -17.00 -22.93
CA LEU A 241 -0.81 -18.19 -23.59
C LEU A 241 -1.03 -17.92 -25.09
N SER A 242 -0.70 -18.90 -25.92
CA SER A 242 -1.01 -18.88 -27.37
C SER A 242 -2.32 -19.60 -27.66
N PHE A 243 -2.95 -19.24 -28.80
CA PHE A 243 -4.16 -19.86 -29.36
C PHE A 243 -5.36 -19.80 -28.41
N VAL A 244 -5.54 -18.68 -27.73
CA VAL A 244 -6.60 -18.40 -26.75
C VAL A 244 -7.37 -17.16 -27.14
N ASP A 245 -8.62 -17.10 -26.68
CA ASP A 245 -9.42 -15.89 -26.63
C ASP A 245 -9.54 -15.34 -25.20
N GLN A 246 -10.27 -14.25 -25.06
CA GLN A 246 -10.46 -13.60 -23.75
C GLN A 246 -11.15 -14.53 -22.75
N GLU A 247 -12.16 -15.28 -23.20
CA GLU A 247 -12.93 -16.17 -22.33
C GLU A 247 -12.09 -17.33 -21.79
N ASP A 248 -11.20 -17.90 -22.63
CA ASP A 248 -10.28 -18.96 -22.21
C ASP A 248 -9.39 -18.49 -21.05
N ILE A 249 -8.89 -17.26 -21.16
CA ILE A 249 -8.03 -16.68 -20.11
C ILE A 249 -8.82 -16.38 -18.84
N LEU A 250 -10.02 -15.80 -18.94
CA LEU A 250 -10.85 -15.50 -17.76
C LEU A 250 -11.20 -16.79 -17.01
N GLN A 251 -11.54 -17.87 -17.70
CA GLN A 251 -11.80 -19.18 -17.09
C GLN A 251 -10.54 -19.77 -16.44
N HIS A 252 -9.39 -19.61 -17.09
CA HIS A 252 -8.12 -20.05 -16.53
C HIS A 252 -7.80 -19.32 -15.24
N LEU A 253 -7.93 -17.98 -15.21
CA LEU A 253 -7.70 -17.14 -14.05
C LEU A 253 -8.64 -17.47 -12.89
N GLU A 254 -9.93 -17.71 -13.18
CA GLU A 254 -10.87 -18.12 -12.15
C GLU A 254 -10.43 -19.42 -11.47
N ARG A 255 -10.03 -20.44 -12.25
CA ARG A 255 -9.50 -21.69 -11.72
C ARG A 255 -8.21 -21.50 -10.91
N LEU A 256 -7.29 -20.67 -11.41
CA LEU A 256 -6.03 -20.33 -10.73
C LEU A 256 -6.28 -19.71 -9.36
N PHE A 257 -7.09 -18.64 -9.30
CA PHE A 257 -7.38 -17.95 -8.02
C PHE A 257 -8.16 -18.84 -7.05
N LYS A 258 -9.11 -19.64 -7.53
CA LYS A 258 -9.82 -20.62 -6.70
C LYS A 258 -8.85 -21.67 -6.12
N SER A 259 -7.90 -22.15 -6.92
CA SER A 259 -6.89 -23.11 -6.47
C SER A 259 -5.95 -22.50 -5.44
N ILE A 260 -5.43 -21.29 -5.67
CA ILE A 260 -4.59 -20.57 -4.71
C ILE A 260 -5.35 -20.39 -3.39
N PHE A 261 -6.59 -19.94 -3.46
CA PHE A 261 -7.42 -19.67 -2.29
C PHE A 261 -7.69 -20.95 -1.46
N ALA A 262 -8.08 -22.02 -2.11
CA ALA A 262 -8.33 -23.30 -1.47
C ALA A 262 -7.06 -23.85 -0.75
N GLN A 263 -5.90 -23.80 -1.42
CA GLN A 263 -4.65 -24.31 -0.88
C GLN A 263 -4.09 -23.47 0.28
N THR A 264 -4.33 -22.16 0.28
CA THR A 264 -3.71 -21.23 1.24
C THR A 264 -4.65 -20.83 2.38
N MET A 265 -5.95 -20.69 2.10
CA MET A 265 -6.97 -20.28 3.06
C MET A 265 -7.75 -21.46 3.65
N GLY A 266 -7.62 -22.67 3.07
CA GLY A 266 -8.37 -23.85 3.49
C GLY A 266 -9.89 -23.73 3.30
N ARG A 267 -10.33 -22.85 2.42
CA ARG A 267 -11.73 -22.58 2.07
C ARG A 267 -11.89 -22.58 0.55
N GLU A 268 -13.03 -23.00 0.05
CA GLU A 268 -13.35 -22.92 -1.37
C GLU A 268 -14.17 -21.68 -1.69
N ILE A 269 -14.04 -21.19 -2.94
CA ILE A 269 -14.89 -20.15 -3.51
C ILE A 269 -15.94 -20.86 -4.35
N ASP A 270 -17.18 -20.86 -3.88
CA ASP A 270 -18.32 -21.63 -4.42
C ASP A 270 -19.13 -20.89 -5.51
N TYR A 271 -18.72 -19.67 -5.88
CA TYR A 271 -19.38 -18.87 -6.91
C TYR A 271 -18.48 -18.68 -8.14
N THR A 272 -19.10 -18.43 -9.29
CA THR A 272 -18.40 -17.97 -10.50
C THR A 272 -18.13 -16.49 -10.42
N PHE A 273 -16.92 -16.07 -10.79
CA PHE A 273 -16.53 -14.66 -10.72
C PHE A 273 -17.43 -13.83 -11.65
N PRO A 274 -18.21 -12.87 -11.10
CA PRO A 274 -19.03 -11.99 -11.93
C PRO A 274 -18.19 -11.24 -12.95
N ARG A 275 -18.75 -11.02 -14.14
CA ARG A 275 -18.15 -10.24 -15.22
C ARG A 275 -18.98 -9.00 -15.43
N MET A 276 -18.32 -7.87 -15.61
CA MET A 276 -18.95 -6.62 -15.98
C MET A 276 -18.06 -5.84 -16.92
N THR A 277 -18.64 -5.06 -17.80
CA THR A 277 -17.89 -4.15 -18.65
C THR A 277 -17.37 -2.96 -17.83
N TRP A 278 -16.33 -2.31 -18.32
CA TRP A 278 -15.80 -1.08 -17.71
C TRP A 278 -16.91 -0.02 -17.55
N HIS A 279 -17.75 0.17 -18.57
CA HIS A 279 -18.89 1.09 -18.50
C HIS A 279 -19.86 0.72 -17.39
N GLU A 280 -20.16 -0.56 -17.22
CA GLU A 280 -21.06 -1.07 -16.18
C GLU A 280 -20.46 -0.86 -14.78
N ALA A 281 -19.14 -1.07 -14.63
CA ALA A 281 -18.42 -0.82 -13.39
C ALA A 281 -18.43 0.67 -13.03
N MET A 282 -18.14 1.55 -13.99
CA MET A 282 -18.20 3.00 -13.81
C MET A 282 -19.61 3.50 -13.52
N ASP A 283 -20.62 2.96 -14.18
CA ASP A 283 -22.02 3.36 -13.96
C ASP A 283 -22.55 2.93 -12.59
N ARG A 284 -22.23 1.71 -12.16
CA ARG A 284 -22.81 1.14 -10.92
C ARG A 284 -21.98 1.40 -9.68
N TYR A 285 -20.67 1.57 -9.81
CA TYR A 285 -19.74 1.67 -8.67
C TYR A 285 -18.87 2.93 -8.70
N GLY A 286 -18.85 3.66 -9.82
CA GLY A 286 -18.06 4.87 -10.00
C GLY A 286 -16.55 4.64 -10.13
N CYS A 287 -16.14 3.39 -10.35
CA CYS A 287 -14.74 3.02 -10.59
C CYS A 287 -14.65 1.69 -11.34
N ASP A 288 -13.49 1.44 -11.93
CA ASP A 288 -13.12 0.19 -12.58
C ASP A 288 -12.72 -0.94 -11.61
N LYS A 289 -12.76 -0.68 -10.31
CA LYS A 289 -12.36 -1.60 -9.22
C LYS A 289 -13.48 -1.75 -8.20
N PRO A 290 -14.64 -2.37 -8.56
CA PRO A 290 -15.79 -2.42 -7.69
C PRO A 290 -15.57 -3.31 -6.47
N ASP A 291 -15.92 -2.80 -5.29
CA ASP A 291 -16.02 -3.62 -4.08
C ASP A 291 -17.38 -4.33 -4.07
N MET A 292 -17.37 -5.64 -4.28
CA MET A 292 -18.55 -6.46 -4.45
C MET A 292 -19.09 -7.04 -3.12
N ARG A 293 -18.47 -6.72 -1.98
CA ARG A 293 -18.89 -7.26 -0.66
C ARG A 293 -20.25 -6.75 -0.21
N PHE A 294 -20.71 -5.63 -0.76
CA PHE A 294 -21.99 -5.02 -0.42
C PHE A 294 -22.65 -4.41 -1.65
N GLY A 295 -23.97 -4.25 -1.59
CA GLY A 295 -24.76 -3.62 -2.63
C GLY A 295 -24.47 -2.11 -2.79
N MET A 296 -25.46 -1.25 -2.62
CA MET A 296 -25.34 0.22 -2.67
C MET A 296 -24.77 0.69 -4.02
N THR A 297 -25.44 0.32 -5.10
CA THR A 297 -25.05 0.74 -6.46
C THR A 297 -25.51 2.16 -6.76
N ILE A 298 -24.69 2.89 -7.51
CA ILE A 298 -25.02 4.23 -8.03
C ILE A 298 -26.21 4.14 -8.97
N ARG A 299 -27.13 5.10 -8.85
CA ARG A 299 -28.30 5.26 -9.72
C ARG A 299 -28.24 6.59 -10.45
N ASP A 300 -28.46 6.56 -11.77
CA ASP A 300 -28.53 7.78 -12.59
C ASP A 300 -29.94 8.35 -12.56
N VAL A 301 -30.08 9.57 -12.09
CA VAL A 301 -31.35 10.32 -12.02
C VAL A 301 -31.28 11.59 -12.85
N THR A 302 -30.33 11.72 -13.76
CA THR A 302 -30.04 12.92 -14.56
C THR A 302 -31.27 13.39 -15.33
N ALA A 303 -32.01 12.49 -15.97
CA ALA A 303 -33.18 12.83 -16.76
C ALA A 303 -34.27 13.51 -15.89
N LEU A 304 -34.57 12.93 -14.74
CA LEU A 304 -35.54 13.50 -13.81
C LEU A 304 -35.04 14.79 -13.16
N ALA A 305 -33.76 14.87 -12.87
CA ALA A 305 -33.09 16.04 -12.32
C ALA A 305 -33.09 17.25 -13.30
N ALA A 306 -33.07 17.01 -14.60
CA ALA A 306 -33.18 18.04 -15.62
C ALA A 306 -34.55 18.73 -15.63
N GLU A 307 -35.59 18.02 -15.22
CA GLU A 307 -36.97 18.54 -15.21
C GLU A 307 -37.36 19.21 -13.89
N CYS A 308 -36.58 19.03 -12.81
CA CYS A 308 -36.91 19.60 -11.50
C CYS A 308 -36.62 21.12 -11.44
N SER A 309 -37.13 21.80 -10.40
CA SER A 309 -36.89 23.24 -10.21
C SER A 309 -35.61 23.55 -9.44
N PHE A 310 -34.82 22.55 -9.02
CA PHE A 310 -33.54 22.75 -8.33
C PHE A 310 -32.45 23.19 -9.32
N SER A 311 -32.11 24.46 -9.26
CA SER A 311 -31.22 25.11 -10.24
C SER A 311 -29.81 24.47 -10.36
N VAL A 312 -29.33 23.82 -9.30
CA VAL A 312 -28.01 23.15 -9.32
C VAL A 312 -28.07 21.92 -10.23
N PHE A 313 -29.07 21.05 -10.03
CA PHE A 313 -29.24 19.83 -10.82
C PHE A 313 -29.50 20.16 -12.30
N ARG A 314 -30.44 21.09 -12.54
CA ARG A 314 -30.76 21.50 -13.91
C ARG A 314 -29.54 22.03 -14.66
N ARG A 315 -28.79 22.96 -14.05
CA ARG A 315 -27.59 23.52 -14.71
C ARG A 315 -26.53 22.48 -15.05
N VAL A 316 -26.40 21.43 -14.22
CA VAL A 316 -25.45 20.35 -14.48
C VAL A 316 -25.97 19.51 -15.66
N ALA A 317 -27.24 19.13 -15.65
CA ALA A 317 -27.86 18.35 -16.71
C ALA A 317 -27.83 19.11 -18.06
N ASP A 318 -28.19 20.40 -18.07
CA ASP A 318 -28.15 21.27 -19.26
C ASP A 318 -26.76 21.39 -19.89
N LYS A 319 -25.70 21.22 -19.09
CA LYS A 319 -24.30 21.22 -19.55
C LYS A 319 -23.76 19.83 -19.92
N GLY A 320 -24.60 18.83 -20.00
CA GLY A 320 -24.20 17.44 -20.29
C GLY A 320 -23.54 16.73 -19.12
N GLY A 321 -23.58 17.28 -17.90
CA GLY A 321 -23.13 16.59 -16.69
C GLY A 321 -24.14 15.55 -16.21
N LYS A 322 -23.85 14.91 -15.10
CA LYS A 322 -24.64 13.82 -14.49
C LYS A 322 -25.12 14.20 -13.09
N VAL A 323 -26.32 13.77 -12.77
CA VAL A 323 -26.88 13.77 -11.40
C VAL A 323 -27.12 12.31 -11.02
N ARG A 324 -26.36 11.82 -10.05
CA ARG A 324 -26.43 10.43 -9.61
C ARG A 324 -26.54 10.34 -8.09
N ALA A 325 -27.03 9.23 -7.60
CA ALA A 325 -27.26 9.01 -6.19
C ALA A 325 -26.85 7.61 -5.72
N LEU A 326 -26.57 7.51 -4.42
CA LEU A 326 -26.43 6.27 -3.66
C LEU A 326 -27.53 6.18 -2.64
N ASN A 327 -28.18 5.01 -2.53
CA ASN A 327 -29.14 4.71 -1.46
C ASN A 327 -28.48 3.79 -0.43
N CYS A 328 -28.37 4.28 0.80
CA CYS A 328 -27.88 3.57 1.97
C CYS A 328 -29.10 3.00 2.72
N LYS A 329 -29.43 1.74 2.45
CA LYS A 329 -30.64 1.05 2.92
C LYS A 329 -30.65 0.86 4.43
N GLY A 330 -31.78 1.20 5.08
CA GLY A 330 -32.08 0.85 6.46
C GLY A 330 -31.09 1.42 7.50
N CYS A 331 -30.49 2.58 7.24
CA CYS A 331 -29.43 3.11 8.10
C CYS A 331 -29.57 4.60 8.43
N ALA A 332 -30.74 5.20 8.18
CA ALA A 332 -30.99 6.63 8.39
C ALA A 332 -30.58 7.12 9.80
N GLU A 333 -30.85 6.33 10.85
CA GLU A 333 -30.51 6.68 12.22
C GLU A 333 -28.99 6.83 12.48
N LYS A 334 -28.14 6.21 11.67
CA LYS A 334 -26.68 6.33 11.78
C LYS A 334 -26.14 7.64 11.19
N PHE A 335 -26.95 8.36 10.43
CA PHE A 335 -26.58 9.61 9.76
C PHE A 335 -27.07 10.84 10.54
N THR A 336 -26.29 11.23 11.53
CA THR A 336 -26.50 12.49 12.26
C THR A 336 -26.11 13.68 11.38
N ARG A 337 -26.53 14.90 11.77
CA ARG A 337 -26.15 16.13 11.09
C ARG A 337 -24.62 16.24 10.93
N THR A 338 -23.87 15.96 11.98
CA THR A 338 -22.39 16.01 11.94
C THR A 338 -21.81 14.99 10.95
N THR A 339 -22.36 13.77 10.90
CA THR A 339 -21.94 12.74 9.96
C THR A 339 -22.19 13.18 8.52
N ILE A 340 -23.34 13.79 8.24
CA ILE A 340 -23.70 14.30 6.90
C ILE A 340 -22.80 15.49 6.50
N GLU A 341 -22.49 16.39 7.44
CA GLU A 341 -21.53 17.49 7.21
C GLU A 341 -20.13 16.92 6.87
N THR A 342 -19.66 15.92 7.61
CA THR A 342 -18.36 15.25 7.32
C THR A 342 -18.36 14.60 5.93
N LEU A 343 -19.42 13.86 5.56
CA LEU A 343 -19.52 13.27 4.21
C LEU A 343 -19.58 14.34 3.11
N THR A 344 -20.19 15.50 3.40
CA THR A 344 -20.21 16.63 2.46
C THR A 344 -18.82 17.21 2.25
N ASP A 345 -18.03 17.36 3.31
CA ASP A 345 -16.65 17.84 3.23
C ASP A 345 -15.77 16.85 2.45
N HIS A 346 -15.97 15.53 2.67
CA HIS A 346 -15.30 14.50 1.91
C HIS A 346 -15.71 14.51 0.44
N ALA A 347 -16.99 14.70 0.12
CA ALA A 347 -17.46 14.88 -1.25
C ALA A 347 -16.75 16.05 -1.96
N ILE A 348 -16.58 17.17 -1.25
CA ILE A 348 -15.82 18.32 -1.74
C ILE A 348 -14.34 17.96 -1.94
N GLY A 349 -13.76 17.21 -1.02
CA GLY A 349 -12.39 16.67 -1.12
C GLY A 349 -12.19 15.77 -2.36
N TYR A 350 -13.21 15.04 -2.78
CA TYR A 350 -13.21 14.26 -4.03
C TYR A 350 -13.44 15.10 -5.29
N GLY A 351 -13.74 16.38 -5.16
CA GLY A 351 -13.87 17.34 -6.26
C GLY A 351 -15.32 17.75 -6.57
N ALA A 352 -16.30 17.29 -5.81
CA ALA A 352 -17.68 17.78 -5.93
C ALA A 352 -17.80 19.22 -5.39
N LYS A 353 -18.83 19.95 -5.83
CA LYS A 353 -19.12 21.29 -5.33
C LYS A 353 -20.00 21.29 -4.09
N GLY A 354 -20.45 20.13 -3.68
CA GLY A 354 -21.33 19.90 -2.53
C GLY A 354 -22.07 18.58 -2.69
N MET A 355 -22.80 18.19 -1.66
CA MET A 355 -23.58 16.96 -1.61
C MET A 355 -25.03 17.30 -1.20
N ALA A 356 -26.02 16.87 -1.98
CA ALA A 356 -27.41 16.89 -1.57
C ALA A 356 -27.80 15.52 -0.98
N TRP A 357 -28.82 15.50 -0.15
CA TRP A 357 -29.24 14.26 0.52
C TRP A 357 -30.74 14.22 0.83
N ILE A 358 -31.24 13.00 1.02
CA ILE A 358 -32.56 12.69 1.53
C ILE A 358 -32.39 11.72 2.70
N LEU A 359 -33.01 12.00 3.83
CA LEU A 359 -33.10 11.11 4.97
C LEU A 359 -34.57 10.79 5.21
N ILE A 360 -34.91 9.52 5.14
CA ILE A 360 -36.26 9.00 5.36
C ILE A 360 -36.25 8.29 6.70
N HIS A 361 -36.97 8.83 7.68
CA HIS A 361 -37.08 8.23 9.01
C HIS A 361 -37.93 6.94 8.97
N GLU A 362 -37.85 6.13 10.01
CA GLU A 362 -38.63 4.88 10.13
C GLU A 362 -40.14 5.10 10.20
N ASP A 363 -40.57 6.30 10.60
CA ASP A 363 -41.99 6.73 10.62
C ASP A 363 -42.45 7.32 9.29
N GLY A 364 -41.59 7.33 8.27
CA GLY A 364 -41.86 7.88 6.94
C GLY A 364 -41.67 9.40 6.84
N GLU A 365 -41.23 10.10 7.92
CA GLU A 365 -40.91 11.52 7.84
C GLU A 365 -39.65 11.70 6.96
N VAL A 366 -39.75 12.67 6.03
CA VAL A 366 -38.65 12.94 5.08
C VAL A 366 -37.94 14.25 5.44
N ASN A 367 -36.67 14.18 5.73
CA ASN A 367 -35.83 15.34 5.93
C ASN A 367 -34.94 15.54 4.67
N SER A 368 -35.26 16.55 3.89
CA SER A 368 -34.49 16.95 2.70
C SER A 368 -34.87 18.33 2.21
N ILE A 369 -33.89 19.09 1.77
CA ILE A 369 -34.14 20.37 1.06
C ILE A 369 -34.66 20.14 -0.36
N LEU A 370 -34.47 18.96 -0.94
CA LEU A 370 -34.81 18.65 -2.33
C LEU A 370 -36.29 18.57 -2.58
N GLN A 371 -37.08 18.11 -1.59
CA GLN A 371 -38.52 17.83 -1.72
C GLN A 371 -39.31 19.01 -2.30
N LYS A 372 -38.98 20.24 -1.91
CA LYS A 372 -39.68 21.46 -2.36
C LYS A 372 -39.40 21.83 -3.84
N TYR A 373 -38.43 21.18 -4.46
CA TYR A 373 -38.02 21.47 -5.84
C TYR A 373 -38.56 20.44 -6.86
N PHE A 374 -39.27 19.44 -6.39
CA PHE A 374 -39.91 18.42 -7.23
C PHE A 374 -41.40 18.49 -7.10
N THR A 375 -42.16 18.24 -8.18
CA THR A 375 -43.61 18.01 -8.07
C THR A 375 -43.86 16.68 -7.31
N LYS A 376 -45.09 16.47 -6.86
CA LYS A 376 -45.46 15.21 -6.15
C LYS A 376 -45.20 13.97 -7.00
N GLU A 377 -45.45 14.07 -8.30
CA GLU A 377 -45.26 13.00 -9.28
C GLU A 377 -43.75 12.75 -9.49
N GLN A 378 -42.96 13.81 -9.70
CA GLN A 378 -41.50 13.73 -9.85
C GLN A 378 -40.88 13.18 -8.57
N TRP A 379 -41.34 13.59 -7.40
CA TRP A 379 -40.82 13.09 -6.11
C TRP A 379 -41.06 11.59 -5.93
N ARG A 380 -42.28 11.10 -6.25
CA ARG A 380 -42.55 9.66 -6.20
C ARG A 380 -41.70 8.88 -7.18
N GLU A 381 -41.53 9.40 -8.40
CA GLU A 381 -40.69 8.76 -9.41
C GLU A 381 -39.23 8.74 -9.00
N LEU A 382 -38.69 9.81 -8.36
CA LEU A 382 -37.33 9.86 -7.82
C LEU A 382 -37.13 8.77 -6.76
N LEU A 383 -38.00 8.67 -5.79
CA LEU A 383 -37.93 7.64 -4.75
C LEU A 383 -38.02 6.23 -5.34
N ARG A 384 -38.89 6.02 -6.34
CA ARG A 384 -39.01 4.74 -7.04
C ARG A 384 -37.73 4.35 -7.80
N GLN A 385 -37.13 5.29 -8.52
CA GLN A 385 -35.84 5.04 -9.24
C GLN A 385 -34.69 4.73 -8.30
N LEU A 386 -34.69 5.35 -7.12
CA LEU A 386 -33.70 5.15 -6.09
C LEU A 386 -33.99 3.93 -5.21
N ASP A 387 -35.16 3.23 -5.44
CA ASP A 387 -35.60 2.12 -4.61
C ASP A 387 -35.62 2.51 -3.12
N ALA A 388 -36.18 3.70 -2.84
CA ALA A 388 -36.16 4.32 -1.52
C ALA A 388 -37.30 3.79 -0.63
N GLU A 389 -36.96 3.48 0.62
CA GLU A 389 -37.86 2.97 1.64
C GLU A 389 -37.69 3.76 2.94
N GLU A 390 -38.59 3.53 3.90
CA GLU A 390 -38.46 4.05 5.25
C GLU A 390 -37.17 3.53 5.90
N GLY A 391 -36.45 4.39 6.61
CA GLY A 391 -35.15 4.09 7.20
C GLY A 391 -33.98 4.29 6.28
N ASP A 392 -34.13 4.78 5.04
CA ASP A 392 -33.03 4.97 4.07
C ASP A 392 -32.39 6.35 4.18
N PHE A 393 -31.07 6.39 3.93
CA PHE A 393 -30.31 7.62 3.69
C PHE A 393 -29.78 7.64 2.26
N ILE A 394 -30.09 8.70 1.52
CA ILE A 394 -29.75 8.83 0.10
C ILE A 394 -28.90 10.07 -0.08
N LEU A 395 -27.75 9.92 -0.75
CA LEU A 395 -26.84 11.01 -1.07
C LEU A 395 -26.68 11.18 -2.58
N PHE A 396 -26.49 12.43 -3.02
CA PHE A 396 -26.43 12.83 -4.43
C PHE A 396 -25.15 13.58 -4.73
N CYS A 397 -24.60 13.32 -5.91
CA CYS A 397 -23.57 14.14 -6.53
C CYS A 397 -24.03 14.62 -7.91
N ALA A 398 -23.72 15.89 -8.24
CA ALA A 398 -24.08 16.52 -9.51
C ALA A 398 -22.89 17.31 -10.07
N ASP A 399 -22.22 16.79 -11.11
CA ASP A 399 -21.11 17.43 -11.82
C ASP A 399 -20.84 16.72 -13.16
N LYS A 400 -19.63 16.90 -13.74
CA LYS A 400 -19.11 16.08 -14.83
C LYS A 400 -19.08 14.59 -14.42
N PHE A 401 -19.20 13.68 -15.39
CA PHE A 401 -19.26 12.24 -15.17
C PHE A 401 -18.11 11.74 -14.24
N ASP A 402 -16.86 12.10 -14.54
CA ASP A 402 -15.69 11.62 -13.78
C ASP A 402 -15.68 12.11 -12.33
N VAL A 403 -16.12 13.36 -12.10
CA VAL A 403 -16.25 13.93 -10.74
C VAL A 403 -17.32 13.18 -9.95
N VAL A 404 -18.48 12.92 -10.59
CA VAL A 404 -19.59 12.17 -9.96
C VAL A 404 -19.14 10.74 -9.62
N CYS A 405 -18.50 10.07 -10.54
CA CYS A 405 -17.99 8.71 -10.33
C CYS A 405 -17.00 8.65 -9.17
N ARG A 406 -15.95 9.48 -9.21
CA ARG A 406 -14.94 9.53 -8.13
C ARG A 406 -15.55 9.87 -6.78
N THR A 407 -16.46 10.84 -6.72
CA THR A 407 -17.10 11.28 -5.48
C THR A 407 -17.98 10.17 -4.91
N LEU A 408 -18.88 9.60 -5.72
CA LEU A 408 -19.80 8.57 -5.24
C LEU A 408 -19.08 7.26 -4.92
N CYS A 409 -18.03 6.90 -5.64
CA CYS A 409 -17.18 5.77 -5.30
C CYS A 409 -16.53 5.96 -3.92
N GLY A 410 -15.91 7.12 -3.68
CA GLY A 410 -15.30 7.43 -2.38
C GLY A 410 -16.31 7.36 -1.24
N LEU A 411 -17.43 8.08 -1.37
CA LEU A 411 -18.49 8.07 -0.37
C LEU A 411 -19.10 6.67 -0.14
N ARG A 412 -19.25 5.87 -1.21
CA ARG A 412 -19.73 4.48 -1.12
C ARG A 412 -18.82 3.63 -0.22
N LEU A 413 -17.50 3.76 -0.39
CA LEU A 413 -16.54 3.01 0.41
C LEU A 413 -16.51 3.49 1.87
N GLU A 414 -16.56 4.79 2.10
CA GLU A 414 -16.61 5.38 3.45
C GLU A 414 -17.86 4.96 4.21
N VAL A 415 -19.03 5.06 3.56
CA VAL A 415 -20.29 4.60 4.15
C VAL A 415 -20.25 3.09 4.40
N GLY A 416 -19.65 2.32 3.48
CA GLY A 416 -19.44 0.90 3.67
C GLY A 416 -18.61 0.57 4.91
N ASP A 417 -17.54 1.34 5.17
CA ASP A 417 -16.73 1.22 6.39
C ASP A 417 -17.49 1.63 7.64
N MET A 418 -18.20 2.76 7.61
CA MET A 418 -19.02 3.25 8.72
C MET A 418 -20.11 2.24 9.12
N LEU A 419 -20.66 1.53 8.16
CA LEU A 419 -21.71 0.52 8.37
C LEU A 419 -21.16 -0.87 8.68
N GLY A 420 -19.82 -1.08 8.59
CA GLY A 420 -19.19 -2.38 8.80
C GLY A 420 -19.45 -3.40 7.68
N LEU A 421 -19.74 -2.93 6.46
CA LEU A 421 -20.08 -3.78 5.31
C LEU A 421 -18.86 -4.36 4.58
N ARG A 422 -17.66 -3.87 4.90
CA ARG A 422 -16.40 -4.25 4.26
C ARG A 422 -15.60 -5.23 5.12
N ASP A 423 -16.20 -6.39 5.39
CA ASP A 423 -15.49 -7.44 6.14
C ASP A 423 -14.25 -7.90 5.40
N LYS A 424 -13.09 -7.86 6.08
CA LYS A 424 -11.80 -8.32 5.54
C LYS A 424 -11.75 -9.85 5.34
N GLN A 425 -12.69 -10.60 5.91
CA GLN A 425 -12.79 -12.06 5.77
C GLN A 425 -13.78 -12.50 4.67
N ASP A 426 -14.54 -11.56 4.08
CA ASP A 426 -15.35 -11.80 2.89
C ASP A 426 -14.55 -11.44 1.64
N PHE A 427 -14.32 -12.42 0.76
CA PHE A 427 -13.52 -12.29 -0.45
C PHE A 427 -14.43 -12.36 -1.67
N ARG A 428 -14.57 -11.23 -2.40
CA ARG A 428 -15.42 -11.10 -3.57
C ARG A 428 -14.58 -10.72 -4.78
N PHE A 429 -14.34 -11.70 -5.64
CA PHE A 429 -13.67 -11.51 -6.92
C PHE A 429 -14.68 -11.11 -8.00
N CYS A 430 -14.24 -10.30 -8.96
CA CYS A 430 -14.94 -10.06 -10.21
C CYS A 430 -13.93 -9.77 -11.33
N PHE A 431 -14.41 -9.89 -12.57
CA PHE A 431 -13.71 -9.43 -13.76
C PHE A 431 -14.34 -8.13 -14.26
N VAL A 432 -13.48 -7.20 -14.67
CA VAL A 432 -13.88 -6.02 -15.42
C VAL A 432 -13.28 -6.15 -16.82
N THR A 433 -14.09 -5.95 -17.85
CA THR A 433 -13.74 -6.18 -19.27
C THR A 433 -14.12 -4.98 -20.12
N ASP A 434 -13.83 -5.01 -21.41
CA ASP A 434 -14.26 -4.03 -22.41
C ASP A 434 -13.86 -2.61 -22.06
N PHE A 435 -12.60 -2.45 -21.62
CA PHE A 435 -12.04 -1.14 -21.32
C PHE A 435 -11.98 -0.28 -22.58
N PRO A 436 -12.08 1.07 -22.47
CA PRO A 436 -11.65 1.94 -23.55
C PRO A 436 -10.22 1.62 -23.96
N GLU A 437 -9.93 1.60 -25.26
CA GLU A 437 -8.56 1.40 -25.76
C GLU A 437 -7.68 2.63 -25.49
N PHE A 438 -8.29 3.81 -25.49
CA PHE A 438 -7.61 5.08 -25.35
C PHE A 438 -8.26 5.95 -24.27
N GLU A 439 -7.44 6.73 -23.60
CA GLU A 439 -7.86 7.85 -22.77
C GLU A 439 -7.32 9.17 -23.33
N TRP A 440 -8.09 10.24 -23.20
CA TRP A 440 -7.66 11.58 -23.63
C TRP A 440 -6.83 12.24 -22.54
N SER A 441 -5.61 12.63 -22.87
CA SER A 441 -4.75 13.42 -21.97
C SER A 441 -4.91 14.89 -22.28
N GLU A 442 -5.47 15.65 -21.35
CA GLU A 442 -5.56 17.13 -21.45
C GLU A 442 -4.17 17.77 -21.42
N GLU A 443 -3.22 17.17 -20.69
CA GLU A 443 -1.85 17.67 -20.56
C GLU A 443 -1.06 17.52 -21.86
N GLU A 444 -1.18 16.34 -22.53
CA GLU A 444 -0.47 16.06 -23.76
C GLU A 444 -1.27 16.45 -25.02
N GLY A 445 -2.57 16.77 -24.89
CA GLY A 445 -3.46 17.11 -26.00
C GLY A 445 -3.63 16.00 -27.03
N ARG A 446 -3.53 14.75 -26.60
CA ARG A 446 -3.63 13.55 -27.46
C ARG A 446 -4.20 12.35 -26.71
N TYR A 447 -4.56 11.33 -27.48
CA TYR A 447 -4.92 10.04 -26.92
C TYR A 447 -3.69 9.25 -26.46
N LEU A 448 -3.79 8.64 -25.28
CA LEU A 448 -2.85 7.69 -24.69
C LEU A 448 -3.51 6.30 -24.68
N ALA A 449 -2.73 5.24 -24.74
CA ALA A 449 -3.26 3.91 -24.51
C ALA A 449 -3.68 3.76 -23.04
N MET A 450 -4.86 3.25 -22.78
CA MET A 450 -5.35 3.07 -21.41
C MET A 450 -4.56 1.99 -20.67
N HIS A 451 -4.13 0.93 -21.36
CA HIS A 451 -3.27 -0.11 -20.83
C HIS A 451 -1.86 -0.03 -21.45
N HIS A 452 -1.68 -0.62 -22.62
CA HIS A 452 -0.40 -0.59 -23.35
C HIS A 452 -0.64 -0.72 -24.86
N PRO A 453 0.30 -0.29 -25.73
CA PRO A 453 0.09 -0.22 -27.19
C PRO A 453 0.02 -1.58 -27.90
N PHE A 454 0.06 -2.67 -27.17
CA PHE A 454 -0.01 -4.05 -27.72
C PHE A 454 -1.37 -4.72 -27.45
N THR A 455 -2.31 -4.01 -26.83
CA THR A 455 -3.66 -4.49 -26.56
C THR A 455 -4.46 -4.58 -27.86
N MET A 456 -5.18 -5.68 -28.05
CA MET A 456 -6.01 -5.88 -29.23
C MET A 456 -7.37 -5.20 -29.07
N PRO A 457 -7.75 -4.26 -29.95
CA PRO A 457 -9.11 -3.76 -30.01
C PRO A 457 -10.10 -4.85 -30.44
N TYR A 458 -11.39 -4.65 -30.19
CA TYR A 458 -12.42 -5.48 -30.82
C TYR A 458 -12.42 -5.29 -32.36
N GLU A 459 -12.66 -6.36 -33.11
CA GLU A 459 -12.62 -6.34 -34.60
C GLU A 459 -13.60 -5.31 -35.18
N GLU A 460 -14.79 -5.21 -34.62
CA GLU A 460 -15.81 -4.26 -35.04
C GLU A 460 -15.43 -2.79 -34.76
N ASP A 461 -14.49 -2.53 -33.87
CA ASP A 461 -14.05 -1.18 -33.52
C ASP A 461 -12.80 -0.73 -34.30
N LEU A 462 -12.11 -1.65 -35.02
CA LEU A 462 -10.92 -1.33 -35.82
C LEU A 462 -11.10 -0.16 -36.80
N PRO A 463 -12.24 0.02 -37.48
CA PRO A 463 -12.46 1.15 -38.38
C PRO A 463 -12.40 2.53 -37.67
N TYR A 464 -12.60 2.56 -36.36
CA TYR A 464 -12.63 3.80 -35.55
C TYR A 464 -11.27 4.20 -35.01
N LEU A 465 -10.24 3.36 -35.07
CA LEU A 465 -8.91 3.62 -34.53
C LEU A 465 -8.34 4.99 -34.90
N LEU A 466 -8.53 5.44 -36.12
CA LEU A 466 -8.01 6.72 -36.61
C LEU A 466 -9.08 7.81 -36.75
N THR A 467 -10.36 7.45 -36.73
CA THR A 467 -11.47 8.39 -37.01
C THR A 467 -12.19 8.82 -35.72
N ASP A 468 -12.31 7.93 -34.75
CA ASP A 468 -12.96 8.18 -33.46
C ASP A 468 -12.32 7.28 -32.37
N PRO A 469 -11.06 7.55 -31.97
CA PRO A 469 -10.34 6.69 -31.02
C PRO A 469 -11.06 6.53 -29.66
N GLY A 470 -11.78 7.56 -29.21
CA GLY A 470 -12.51 7.53 -27.94
C GLY A 470 -13.65 6.52 -27.87
N ARG A 471 -14.06 5.95 -29.02
CA ARG A 471 -15.10 4.93 -29.12
C ARG A 471 -14.54 3.50 -29.09
N VAL A 472 -13.24 3.33 -29.32
CA VAL A 472 -12.63 2.02 -29.48
C VAL A 472 -12.55 1.30 -28.15
N ARG A 473 -13.09 0.07 -28.09
CA ARG A 473 -12.99 -0.82 -26.92
C ARG A 473 -11.82 -1.79 -27.14
N SER A 474 -11.19 -2.13 -26.03
CA SER A 474 -10.09 -3.10 -25.97
C SER A 474 -10.54 -4.45 -25.44
N GLN A 475 -9.86 -5.51 -25.85
CA GLN A 475 -9.97 -6.83 -25.25
C GLN A 475 -9.06 -6.95 -24.01
N ALA A 476 -9.08 -5.90 -23.18
CA ALA A 476 -8.42 -5.89 -21.88
C ALA A 476 -9.37 -6.38 -20.79
N TYR A 477 -8.79 -6.90 -19.73
CA TYR A 477 -9.53 -7.41 -18.56
C TYR A 477 -8.70 -7.28 -17.30
N ASP A 478 -9.38 -6.90 -16.19
CA ASP A 478 -8.82 -6.84 -14.85
C ASP A 478 -9.48 -7.87 -13.96
N VAL A 479 -8.70 -8.41 -13.02
CA VAL A 479 -9.21 -9.15 -11.86
C VAL A 479 -9.24 -8.23 -10.67
N VAL A 480 -10.41 -8.08 -10.09
CA VAL A 480 -10.63 -7.24 -8.92
C VAL A 480 -11.01 -8.10 -7.73
N LEU A 481 -10.41 -7.84 -6.57
CA LEU A 481 -10.76 -8.44 -5.29
C LEU A 481 -11.05 -7.33 -4.27
N ASN A 482 -12.28 -7.29 -3.75
CA ASN A 482 -12.66 -6.39 -2.66
C ASN A 482 -12.38 -4.90 -2.95
N GLY A 483 -12.57 -4.44 -4.17
CA GLY A 483 -12.31 -3.06 -4.56
C GLY A 483 -10.86 -2.75 -4.91
N VAL A 484 -10.02 -3.77 -5.04
CA VAL A 484 -8.61 -3.64 -5.40
C VAL A 484 -8.31 -4.46 -6.65
N GLU A 485 -7.71 -3.84 -7.66
CA GLU A 485 -7.18 -4.52 -8.84
C GLU A 485 -6.00 -5.42 -8.41
N LEU A 486 -6.15 -6.71 -8.60
CA LEU A 486 -5.06 -7.67 -8.38
C LEU A 486 -4.08 -7.67 -9.52
N GLY A 487 -4.59 -7.56 -10.73
CA GLY A 487 -3.81 -7.59 -11.94
C GLY A 487 -4.64 -7.34 -13.18
N SER A 488 -3.94 -7.14 -14.27
CA SER A 488 -4.47 -6.78 -15.57
C SER A 488 -3.91 -7.67 -16.67
N GLY A 489 -4.66 -7.84 -17.74
CA GLY A 489 -4.28 -8.56 -18.92
C GLY A 489 -5.05 -8.14 -20.15
N SER A 490 -4.66 -8.66 -21.31
CA SER A 490 -5.38 -8.45 -22.56
C SER A 490 -5.09 -9.54 -23.59
N ILE A 491 -5.93 -9.65 -24.59
CA ILE A 491 -5.55 -10.26 -25.86
C ILE A 491 -4.59 -9.29 -26.56
N ARG A 492 -3.54 -9.83 -27.19
CA ARG A 492 -2.48 -9.03 -27.81
C ARG A 492 -2.71 -8.86 -29.30
N ILE A 493 -2.27 -7.73 -29.82
CA ILE A 493 -2.17 -7.54 -31.26
C ILE A 493 -1.09 -8.51 -31.77
N HIS A 494 -1.47 -9.41 -32.68
CA HIS A 494 -0.58 -10.35 -33.34
C HIS A 494 -0.44 -10.07 -34.88
N ARG A 495 -1.26 -9.14 -35.39
CA ARG A 495 -1.28 -8.73 -36.79
C ARG A 495 -0.48 -7.44 -37.00
N PRO A 496 0.58 -7.47 -37.86
CA PRO A 496 1.45 -6.29 -38.06
C PRO A 496 0.70 -5.04 -38.53
N GLU A 497 -0.33 -5.22 -39.40
CA GLU A 497 -1.14 -4.11 -39.91
C GLU A 497 -1.97 -3.42 -38.81
N VAL A 498 -2.52 -4.17 -37.88
CA VAL A 498 -3.26 -3.62 -36.73
C VAL A 498 -2.30 -2.89 -35.77
N GLN A 499 -1.12 -3.46 -35.55
CA GLN A 499 -0.09 -2.82 -34.69
C GLN A 499 0.39 -1.48 -35.28
N ALA A 500 0.54 -1.42 -36.61
CA ALA A 500 0.89 -0.16 -37.29
C ALA A 500 -0.20 0.91 -37.14
N LEU A 501 -1.48 0.52 -37.25
CA LEU A 501 -2.61 1.43 -37.01
C LEU A 501 -2.66 1.91 -35.57
N MET A 502 -2.43 1.02 -34.62
CA MET A 502 -2.37 1.35 -33.19
C MET A 502 -1.29 2.40 -32.91
N PHE A 503 -0.07 2.20 -33.36
CA PHE A 503 0.99 3.18 -33.20
C PHE A 503 0.66 4.53 -33.81
N LYS A 504 0.01 4.52 -34.98
CA LYS A 504 -0.45 5.74 -35.64
C LYS A 504 -1.53 6.46 -34.83
N ALA A 505 -2.49 5.74 -34.27
CA ALA A 505 -3.53 6.31 -33.38
C ALA A 505 -2.93 6.96 -32.12
N LEU A 506 -1.85 6.39 -31.59
CA LEU A 506 -1.09 6.93 -30.44
C LEU A 506 -0.12 8.06 -30.83
N GLY A 507 -0.07 8.45 -32.12
CA GLY A 507 0.78 9.56 -32.58
C GLY A 507 2.26 9.19 -32.79
N PHE A 508 2.62 7.89 -32.81
CA PHE A 508 3.99 7.48 -33.17
C PHE A 508 4.23 7.64 -34.68
N SER A 509 5.37 8.20 -35.06
CA SER A 509 5.88 8.07 -36.41
C SER A 509 6.40 6.63 -36.62
N GLU A 510 6.43 6.16 -37.89
CA GLU A 510 6.97 4.84 -38.22
C GLU A 510 8.42 4.69 -37.73
N GLU A 511 9.22 5.75 -37.85
CA GLU A 511 10.61 5.78 -37.39
C GLU A 511 10.71 5.64 -35.86
N SER A 512 9.88 6.38 -35.10
CA SER A 512 9.85 6.31 -33.64
C SER A 512 9.36 4.94 -33.14
N ALA A 513 8.33 4.40 -33.76
CA ALA A 513 7.83 3.05 -33.44
C ALA A 513 8.90 1.98 -33.73
N ARG A 514 9.60 2.09 -34.86
CA ARG A 514 10.67 1.18 -35.23
C ARG A 514 11.90 1.29 -34.34
N GLN A 515 12.26 2.50 -33.92
CA GLN A 515 13.37 2.72 -32.99
C GLN A 515 13.09 2.06 -31.62
N ARG A 516 11.89 2.16 -31.11
CA ARG A 516 11.51 1.63 -29.79
C ARG A 516 11.18 0.14 -29.82
N PHE A 517 10.33 -0.30 -30.76
CA PHE A 517 9.72 -1.62 -30.82
C PHE A 517 10.08 -2.41 -32.07
N GLY A 518 11.12 -1.99 -32.84
CA GLY A 518 11.46 -2.60 -34.12
C GLY A 518 11.69 -4.10 -34.04
N PHE A 519 12.33 -4.58 -33.01
CA PHE A 519 12.59 -6.00 -32.79
C PHE A 519 11.31 -6.82 -32.61
N LEU A 520 10.27 -6.27 -31.96
CA LEU A 520 8.96 -6.91 -31.81
C LEU A 520 8.18 -6.86 -33.13
N ILE A 521 8.17 -5.70 -33.82
CA ILE A 521 7.53 -5.53 -35.12
C ILE A 521 8.14 -6.49 -36.15
N ASP A 522 9.45 -6.68 -36.11
CA ASP A 522 10.13 -7.61 -37.03
C ASP A 522 9.82 -9.08 -36.68
N ALA A 523 9.71 -9.42 -35.37
CA ALA A 523 9.34 -10.77 -34.94
C ALA A 523 7.94 -11.16 -35.44
N PHE A 524 6.98 -10.22 -35.43
CA PHE A 524 5.62 -10.47 -35.89
C PHE A 524 5.50 -10.87 -37.38
N ARG A 525 6.53 -10.64 -38.18
CA ARG A 525 6.58 -11.07 -39.57
C ARG A 525 6.81 -12.57 -39.77
N TYR A 526 7.23 -13.27 -38.72
CA TYR A 526 7.63 -14.68 -38.79
C TYR A 526 6.58 -15.65 -38.24
N GLY A 527 5.32 -15.26 -38.22
CA GLY A 527 4.22 -16.13 -37.81
C GLY A 527 3.93 -16.05 -36.33
N THR A 528 3.29 -14.97 -35.90
CA THR A 528 2.86 -14.76 -34.55
C THR A 528 1.50 -15.41 -34.29
N PRO A 529 1.38 -16.33 -33.33
CA PRO A 529 0.09 -16.91 -32.98
C PRO A 529 -0.82 -15.85 -32.31
N PRO A 530 -2.15 -15.96 -32.42
CA PRO A 530 -3.04 -15.26 -31.47
C PRO A 530 -2.64 -15.61 -30.05
N HIS A 531 -2.48 -14.62 -29.18
CA HIS A 531 -2.05 -14.84 -27.82
C HIS A 531 -2.61 -13.77 -26.88
N GLY A 532 -2.62 -14.09 -25.61
CA GLY A 532 -3.02 -13.18 -24.54
C GLY A 532 -2.42 -13.59 -23.22
N GLY A 533 -2.45 -12.70 -22.26
CA GLY A 533 -1.84 -12.97 -20.97
C GLY A 533 -2.35 -12.08 -19.86
N PHE A 534 -1.81 -12.34 -18.69
CA PHE A 534 -2.20 -11.68 -17.46
C PHE A 534 -1.01 -11.58 -16.51
N ALA A 535 -0.98 -10.53 -15.72
CA ALA A 535 -0.03 -10.43 -14.62
C ALA A 535 -0.75 -9.92 -13.37
N PHE A 536 -0.48 -10.53 -12.21
CA PHE A 536 -1.00 -10.03 -10.95
C PHE A 536 0.10 -9.81 -9.92
N GLY A 537 -0.09 -8.78 -9.07
CA GLY A 537 0.83 -8.47 -8.00
C GLY A 537 0.76 -9.49 -6.87
N LEU A 538 1.80 -10.33 -6.73
CA LEU A 538 1.89 -11.31 -5.65
C LEU A 538 1.81 -10.64 -4.28
N ASP A 539 2.51 -9.52 -4.10
CA ASP A 539 2.53 -8.76 -2.86
C ASP A 539 1.11 -8.27 -2.47
N ARG A 540 0.37 -7.79 -3.47
CA ARG A 540 -1.00 -7.26 -3.28
C ARG A 540 -1.99 -8.38 -2.93
N LEU A 541 -1.92 -9.51 -3.61
CA LEU A 541 -2.73 -10.68 -3.28
C LEU A 541 -2.48 -11.15 -1.86
N VAL A 542 -1.22 -11.30 -1.46
CA VAL A 542 -0.83 -11.71 -0.09
C VAL A 542 -1.33 -10.71 0.95
N MET A 543 -1.20 -9.40 0.69
CA MET A 543 -1.69 -8.33 1.56
C MET A 543 -3.20 -8.46 1.80
N LEU A 544 -3.98 -8.63 0.74
CA LEU A 544 -5.45 -8.74 0.82
C LEU A 544 -5.88 -10.02 1.55
N LEU A 545 -5.28 -11.18 1.24
CA LEU A 545 -5.62 -12.45 1.88
C LEU A 545 -5.27 -12.50 3.37
N LEU A 546 -4.24 -11.76 3.80
CA LEU A 546 -3.88 -11.60 5.22
C LEU A 546 -4.67 -10.51 5.93
N GLY A 547 -5.39 -9.66 5.20
CA GLY A 547 -6.05 -8.47 5.74
C GLY A 547 -5.08 -7.40 6.24
N ALA A 548 -3.83 -7.39 5.71
CA ALA A 548 -2.81 -6.39 6.04
C ALA A 548 -3.12 -5.02 5.40
N ASP A 549 -2.70 -3.95 6.06
CA ASP A 549 -3.02 -2.58 5.63
C ASP A 549 -1.98 -1.99 4.66
N SER A 550 -0.80 -2.62 4.56
CA SER A 550 0.30 -2.14 3.72
C SER A 550 1.08 -3.29 3.09
N LEU A 551 1.59 -3.08 1.86
CA LEU A 551 2.56 -3.99 1.22
C LEU A 551 3.83 -4.19 2.06
N ARG A 552 4.21 -3.21 2.87
CA ARG A 552 5.38 -3.29 3.76
C ARG A 552 5.27 -4.36 4.84
N ASP A 553 4.05 -4.80 5.14
CA ASP A 553 3.81 -5.87 6.10
C ASP A 553 3.96 -7.29 5.50
N VAL A 554 4.03 -7.40 4.17
CA VAL A 554 4.14 -8.69 3.46
C VAL A 554 5.41 -8.81 2.61
N ILE A 555 6.26 -7.78 2.58
CA ILE A 555 7.56 -7.76 1.90
C ILE A 555 8.67 -7.76 2.95
N ALA A 556 9.68 -8.60 2.75
CA ALA A 556 10.78 -8.74 3.72
C ALA A 556 11.55 -7.41 3.92
N PHE A 557 11.94 -6.75 2.83
CA PHE A 557 12.73 -5.51 2.84
C PHE A 557 12.11 -4.47 1.91
N PRO A 558 11.01 -3.82 2.34
CA PRO A 558 10.32 -2.82 1.55
C PRO A 558 11.06 -1.47 1.58
N LYS A 559 10.74 -0.60 0.62
CA LYS A 559 11.10 0.81 0.63
C LYS A 559 10.04 1.63 1.38
N VAL A 560 10.45 2.78 1.93
CA VAL A 560 9.54 3.78 2.49
C VAL A 560 8.98 4.71 1.40
N ARG A 561 8.15 5.66 1.77
CA ARG A 561 7.38 6.49 0.83
C ARG A 561 8.24 7.29 -0.17
N ASP A 562 9.45 7.67 0.22
CA ASP A 562 10.43 8.37 -0.64
C ASP A 562 11.33 7.42 -1.44
N ALA A 563 10.97 6.15 -1.55
CA ALA A 563 11.72 5.08 -2.20
C ALA A 563 13.06 4.72 -1.53
N SER A 564 13.36 5.25 -0.33
CA SER A 564 14.58 4.90 0.40
C SER A 564 14.44 3.61 1.22
N CYS A 565 15.58 3.04 1.62
CA CYS A 565 15.64 1.91 2.54
C CYS A 565 16.30 2.35 3.85
N LEU A 566 15.52 2.49 4.91
CA LEU A 566 16.00 2.95 6.22
C LEU A 566 17.03 2.01 6.87
N MET A 567 17.04 0.73 6.50
CA MET A 567 17.97 -0.26 7.02
C MET A 567 19.35 -0.17 6.36
N THR A 568 19.40 -0.02 5.03
CA THR A 568 20.64 -0.01 4.26
C THR A 568 21.14 1.38 3.91
N GLY A 569 20.27 2.42 4.06
CA GLY A 569 20.57 3.77 3.63
C GLY A 569 20.44 4.00 2.11
N ALA A 570 20.02 2.97 1.33
CA ALA A 570 19.84 3.12 -0.11
C ALA A 570 18.64 4.05 -0.44
N PRO A 571 18.75 4.90 -1.52
CA PRO A 571 19.92 5.08 -2.39
C PRO A 571 21.02 5.88 -1.69
N ASP A 572 22.27 5.61 -2.05
CA ASP A 572 23.45 6.25 -1.49
C ASP A 572 24.40 6.72 -2.59
N PHE A 573 25.37 7.54 -2.21
CA PHE A 573 26.42 7.99 -3.11
C PHE A 573 27.33 6.82 -3.50
N VAL A 574 27.85 6.88 -4.71
CA VAL A 574 28.86 5.93 -5.20
C VAL A 574 30.22 6.61 -5.29
N ASP A 575 31.29 5.83 -5.23
CA ASP A 575 32.66 6.34 -5.34
C ASP A 575 32.86 7.05 -6.68
N PRO A 576 33.54 8.22 -6.69
CA PRO A 576 33.80 9.00 -7.92
C PRO A 576 34.49 8.19 -9.03
N GLU A 577 35.40 7.29 -8.66
CA GLU A 577 36.11 6.42 -9.61
C GLU A 577 35.11 5.50 -10.36
N GLN A 578 34.05 5.03 -9.71
CA GLN A 578 33.00 4.24 -10.39
C GLN A 578 32.27 5.07 -11.44
N LEU A 579 31.99 6.36 -11.14
CA LEU A 579 31.35 7.27 -12.08
C LEU A 579 32.29 7.60 -13.27
N GLU A 580 33.57 7.76 -13.03
CA GLU A 580 34.57 7.96 -14.09
C GLU A 580 34.65 6.76 -15.04
N VAL A 581 34.66 5.52 -14.48
CA VAL A 581 34.61 4.28 -15.27
C VAL A 581 33.38 4.19 -16.14
N LEU A 582 32.25 4.71 -15.66
CA LEU A 582 30.99 4.76 -16.39
C LEU A 582 30.89 5.99 -17.32
N GLN A 583 31.86 6.89 -17.30
CA GLN A 583 31.87 8.18 -18.01
C GLN A 583 30.62 9.03 -17.67
N LEU A 584 30.17 8.98 -16.42
CA LEU A 584 29.07 9.77 -15.90
C LEU A 584 29.60 10.99 -15.14
N GLY A 585 29.28 12.18 -15.64
CA GLY A 585 29.45 13.41 -14.88
C GLY A 585 28.29 13.63 -13.92
N THR A 586 28.56 13.82 -12.64
CA THR A 586 27.50 14.22 -11.69
C THR A 586 27.44 15.74 -11.60
N ALA A 587 26.29 16.33 -11.88
CA ALA A 587 26.02 17.74 -11.58
C ALA A 587 26.26 18.04 -10.08
N ALA A 588 25.91 17.09 -9.19
CA ALA A 588 26.14 17.19 -7.76
C ALA A 588 27.63 17.10 -7.33
N ALA A 589 28.48 16.37 -8.07
CA ALA A 589 29.92 16.37 -7.82
C ALA A 589 30.59 17.66 -8.33
N GLN A 590 30.05 18.27 -9.38
CA GLN A 590 30.45 19.60 -9.84
C GLN A 590 30.07 20.72 -8.87
N GLU A 591 28.98 20.57 -8.12
CA GLU A 591 28.60 21.55 -7.09
C GLU A 591 29.49 21.43 -5.83
N LYS A 592 29.95 20.23 -5.43
CA LYS A 592 30.94 20.08 -4.34
C LYS A 592 32.35 20.50 -4.74
N SER A 593 32.75 20.36 -6.01
CA SER A 593 34.07 20.81 -6.50
C SER A 593 34.07 22.32 -6.86
N LYS A 594 32.91 22.89 -7.13
CA LYS A 594 32.68 24.33 -7.21
C LYS A 594 31.93 24.75 -5.94
N ALA A 595 32.62 24.69 -4.81
CA ALA A 595 32.28 25.55 -3.69
C ALA A 595 32.51 27.00 -4.14
N ALA A 596 31.63 27.49 -4.99
CA ALA A 596 31.42 28.92 -5.11
C ALA A 596 31.04 29.40 -3.70
N PRO A 597 31.53 30.55 -3.26
CA PRO A 597 31.18 31.09 -1.96
C PRO A 597 29.67 31.04 -1.81
N VAL A 598 29.20 30.30 -0.79
CA VAL A 598 27.79 30.17 -0.46
C VAL A 598 27.19 31.56 -0.53
N GLN A 599 26.36 31.82 -1.54
CA GLN A 599 25.56 33.05 -1.55
C GLN A 599 24.72 32.98 -0.27
N LYS A 600 25.02 33.89 0.65
CA LYS A 600 24.31 34.00 1.92
C LYS A 600 22.82 34.02 1.59
N PRO A 601 22.00 33.11 2.12
CA PRO A 601 20.57 33.17 1.92
C PRO A 601 20.09 34.54 2.42
N LYS A 602 19.61 35.39 1.54
CA LYS A 602 19.15 36.73 1.87
C LYS A 602 17.81 36.54 2.57
N ILE A 603 17.81 36.70 3.90
CA ILE A 603 16.57 36.65 4.67
C ILE A 603 15.68 37.81 4.23
N VAL A 604 14.51 37.50 3.73
CA VAL A 604 13.47 38.47 3.48
C VAL A 604 12.69 38.68 4.78
N VAL A 605 13.12 39.65 5.60
CA VAL A 605 12.57 39.92 6.95
C VAL A 605 11.05 40.08 6.90
N GLN A 606 10.50 40.70 5.86
CA GLN A 606 9.06 40.83 5.66
C GLN A 606 8.32 39.51 5.58
N GLN A 607 8.88 38.48 4.91
CA GLN A 607 8.27 37.15 4.86
C GLN A 607 8.26 36.47 6.21
N VAL A 608 9.36 36.61 6.97
CA VAL A 608 9.46 36.07 8.31
C VAL A 608 8.48 36.75 9.27
N ALA A 609 8.37 38.07 9.18
CA ALA A 609 7.42 38.85 9.95
C ALA A 609 5.97 38.48 9.62
N GLN A 610 5.63 38.29 8.35
CA GLN A 610 4.30 37.81 7.91
C GLN A 610 3.97 36.43 8.47
N LEU A 611 4.91 35.49 8.43
CA LEU A 611 4.73 34.13 9.01
C LEU A 611 4.54 34.21 10.53
N ALA A 612 5.26 35.12 11.21
CA ALA A 612 5.14 35.38 12.64
C ALA A 612 3.93 36.26 13.00
N LYS A 613 3.16 36.75 12.00
CA LYS A 613 2.06 37.72 12.18
C LYS A 613 2.48 38.97 12.91
N LEU A 614 3.69 39.47 12.65
CA LEU A 614 4.24 40.70 13.18
C LEU A 614 4.17 41.80 12.14
N SER A 615 3.83 43.02 12.54
CA SER A 615 3.94 44.25 11.75
C SER A 615 5.18 45.01 12.20
N LEU A 616 6.16 45.15 11.34
CA LEU A 616 7.42 45.84 11.61
C LEU A 616 7.47 47.18 10.89
N SER A 617 8.06 48.18 11.51
CA SER A 617 8.42 49.44 10.86
C SER A 617 9.67 49.24 9.96
N PRO A 618 9.91 50.11 8.97
CA PRO A 618 11.09 50.01 8.09
C PRO A 618 12.43 50.06 8.85
N GLU A 619 12.47 50.73 9.98
CA GLU A 619 13.66 50.79 10.86
C GLU A 619 13.88 49.46 11.60
N GLU A 620 12.81 48.84 12.08
CA GLU A 620 12.82 47.52 12.72
C GLU A 620 13.17 46.43 11.71
N GLU A 621 12.64 46.45 10.49
CA GLU A 621 13.01 45.52 9.43
C GLU A 621 14.50 45.55 9.12
N THR A 622 15.10 46.74 9.04
CA THR A 622 16.53 46.90 8.76
C THR A 622 17.40 46.38 9.92
N ARG A 623 17.01 46.67 11.16
CA ARG A 623 17.74 46.22 12.37
C ARG A 623 17.65 44.71 12.52
N MET A 624 16.45 44.14 12.41
CA MET A 624 16.23 42.69 12.53
C MET A 624 16.91 41.93 11.40
N GLY A 625 16.98 42.49 10.19
CA GLY A 625 17.72 41.91 9.07
C GLY A 625 19.19 41.69 9.42
N GLY A 626 19.83 42.71 9.97
CA GLY A 626 21.23 42.61 10.44
C GLY A 626 21.44 41.61 11.59
N GLU A 627 20.53 41.58 12.57
CA GLU A 627 20.58 40.66 13.70
C GLU A 627 20.40 39.21 13.24
N MET A 628 19.44 38.92 12.36
CA MET A 628 19.20 37.60 11.79
C MET A 628 20.35 37.10 10.91
N GLU A 629 20.97 37.99 10.12
CA GLU A 629 22.19 37.64 9.37
C GLU A 629 23.35 37.28 10.30
N GLY A 630 23.49 37.98 11.44
CA GLY A 630 24.47 37.66 12.48
C GLY A 630 24.26 36.28 13.10
N ILE A 631 23.00 35.95 13.44
CA ILE A 631 22.63 34.64 13.99
C ILE A 631 22.91 33.51 12.99
N LEU A 632 22.56 33.72 11.70
CA LEU A 632 22.86 32.75 10.67
C LEU A 632 24.36 32.53 10.45
N ALA A 633 25.15 33.60 10.47
CA ALA A 633 26.60 33.51 10.36
C ALA A 633 27.21 32.72 11.55
N PHE A 634 26.69 32.92 12.74
CA PHE A 634 27.07 32.17 13.93
C PHE A 634 26.71 30.68 13.84
N ALA A 635 25.47 30.36 13.39
CA ALA A 635 25.02 28.99 13.17
C ALA A 635 25.86 28.27 12.10
N GLN A 636 26.22 28.98 11.02
CA GLN A 636 27.09 28.43 9.96
C GLN A 636 28.52 28.17 10.47
N ALA A 637 29.07 29.02 11.33
CA ALA A 637 30.35 28.78 11.95
C ALA A 637 30.35 27.53 12.85
N LEU A 638 29.24 27.28 13.55
CA LEU A 638 29.05 26.05 14.33
C LEU A 638 28.97 24.79 13.45
N GLN A 639 28.35 24.87 12.27
CA GLN A 639 28.29 23.74 11.32
C GLN A 639 29.65 23.36 10.72
N GLN A 640 30.63 24.26 10.74
CA GLN A 640 31.99 23.98 10.26
C GLN A 640 32.88 23.24 11.29
N VAL A 641 32.40 23.10 12.53
CA VAL A 641 33.12 22.36 13.57
C VAL A 641 32.98 20.87 13.31
N ASP A 642 34.11 20.20 13.12
CA ASP A 642 34.13 18.73 12.97
C ASP A 642 33.75 18.08 14.31
N THR A 643 32.58 17.46 14.36
CA THR A 643 32.05 16.75 15.52
C THR A 643 32.15 15.23 15.36
N THR A 644 32.92 14.75 14.39
CA THR A 644 33.07 13.31 14.13
C THR A 644 33.73 12.64 15.35
N GLY A 645 33.05 11.66 15.95
CA GLY A 645 33.54 10.93 17.13
C GLY A 645 33.33 11.63 18.47
N VAL A 646 32.70 12.81 18.50
CA VAL A 646 32.35 13.49 19.78
C VAL A 646 31.00 12.99 20.26
N PRO A 647 30.91 12.38 21.46
CA PRO A 647 29.63 11.94 22.00
C PRO A 647 28.73 13.14 22.30
N MET A 648 27.43 12.99 22.03
CA MET A 648 26.44 14.03 22.28
C MET A 648 26.33 14.32 23.78
N THR A 649 26.62 15.56 24.17
CA THR A 649 26.54 16.03 25.56
C THR A 649 25.18 16.71 25.75
N ALA A 650 24.27 16.09 26.49
CA ALA A 650 22.97 16.67 26.77
C ALA A 650 23.07 17.81 27.80
N HIS A 651 24.05 17.73 28.73
CA HIS A 651 24.33 18.77 29.72
C HIS A 651 25.85 18.87 29.99
N VAL A 652 26.38 20.09 30.06
CA VAL A 652 27.79 20.37 30.33
C VAL A 652 28.17 20.02 31.79
N ILE A 653 27.21 20.04 32.69
CA ILE A 653 27.35 19.63 34.08
C ILE A 653 26.35 18.49 34.31
N PRO A 654 26.76 17.37 34.96
CA PRO A 654 25.84 16.31 35.31
C PRO A 654 24.81 16.86 36.30
N THR A 655 23.58 17.04 35.80
CA THR A 655 22.45 17.49 36.61
C THR A 655 21.63 16.28 37.05
N GLN A 656 21.36 16.18 38.33
CA GLN A 656 20.37 15.26 38.88
C GLN A 656 19.01 15.97 38.93
N ASN A 657 17.92 15.22 38.75
CA ASN A 657 16.58 15.76 38.95
C ASN A 657 16.45 16.20 40.42
N VAL A 658 16.29 17.50 40.60
CA VAL A 658 15.93 18.04 41.94
C VAL A 658 14.42 18.06 41.99
N LEU A 659 13.85 17.13 42.73
CA LEU A 659 12.41 17.09 42.98
C LEU A 659 12.12 17.98 44.23
N ARG A 660 11.08 18.76 44.11
CA ARG A 660 10.50 19.48 45.20
C ARG A 660 9.80 18.49 46.15
N GLU A 661 9.85 18.71 47.44
CA GLU A 661 9.06 17.94 48.41
C GLU A 661 7.56 18.11 48.09
N ASP A 662 6.82 17.04 48.24
CA ASP A 662 5.37 17.00 47.96
C ASP A 662 4.60 17.59 49.15
N VAL A 663 4.77 18.90 49.34
CA VAL A 663 4.07 19.68 50.38
C VAL A 663 2.93 20.43 49.69
N PRO A 664 1.67 20.16 50.05
CA PRO A 664 0.55 20.88 49.47
C PRO A 664 0.59 22.37 49.87
N GLU A 665 0.67 23.24 48.87
CA GLU A 665 0.55 24.69 49.07
C GLU A 665 -0.92 25.10 49.07
N ALA A 666 -1.23 26.17 49.82
CA ALA A 666 -2.57 26.74 49.81
C ALA A 666 -2.95 27.17 48.36
N PRO A 667 -4.15 26.85 47.92
CA PRO A 667 -4.59 27.24 46.56
C PRO A 667 -4.59 28.77 46.43
N PHE A 668 -4.29 29.21 45.21
CA PHE A 668 -4.33 30.65 44.91
C PHE A 668 -5.74 31.20 45.09
N ASP A 669 -5.86 32.46 45.61
CA ASP A 669 -7.15 33.07 45.84
C ASP A 669 -7.95 33.16 44.54
N ARG A 670 -9.07 32.40 44.46
CA ARG A 670 -9.93 32.27 43.31
C ARG A 670 -10.45 33.62 42.81
N GLU A 671 -10.84 34.52 43.78
CA GLU A 671 -11.42 35.83 43.42
C GLU A 671 -10.37 36.73 42.76
N LYS A 672 -9.12 36.63 43.15
CA LYS A 672 -8.03 37.38 42.52
C LYS A 672 -7.70 36.85 41.12
N LEU A 673 -7.78 35.52 40.92
CA LEU A 673 -7.62 34.90 39.58
C LEU A 673 -8.74 35.32 38.63
N LEU A 674 -9.98 35.25 39.12
CA LEU A 674 -11.15 35.67 38.34
C LEU A 674 -11.14 37.18 38.04
N ALA A 675 -10.65 37.99 38.95
CA ALA A 675 -10.55 39.46 38.75
C ALA A 675 -9.55 39.84 37.64
N ALA A 676 -8.52 39.04 37.40
CA ALA A 676 -7.53 39.25 36.36
C ALA A 676 -7.99 38.85 34.99
N ALA A 677 -9.12 38.14 34.84
CA ALA A 677 -9.64 37.67 33.56
C ALA A 677 -10.39 38.79 32.80
N PRO A 678 -10.14 38.99 31.51
CA PRO A 678 -10.83 40.01 30.69
C PRO A 678 -12.34 39.82 30.58
N THR A 679 -12.79 38.56 30.60
CA THR A 679 -14.22 38.19 30.64
C THR A 679 -14.43 37.01 31.55
N ARG A 680 -15.43 37.10 32.43
CA ARG A 680 -15.69 36.11 33.48
C ARG A 680 -17.16 36.01 33.84
N THR A 681 -17.58 34.87 34.35
CA THR A 681 -18.80 34.69 35.15
C THR A 681 -18.45 34.74 36.66
N GLU A 682 -19.44 34.59 37.52
CA GLU A 682 -19.19 34.50 38.95
C GLU A 682 -18.36 33.28 39.36
N GLU A 683 -18.29 32.27 38.51
CA GLU A 683 -17.63 31.00 38.83
C GLU A 683 -16.45 30.62 37.92
N CYS A 684 -16.35 31.16 36.73
CA CYS A 684 -15.39 30.73 35.71
C CYS A 684 -14.84 31.86 34.84
N VAL A 685 -13.64 31.68 34.30
CA VAL A 685 -13.10 32.51 33.21
C VAL A 685 -13.84 32.18 31.91
N THR A 686 -14.32 33.17 31.22
CA THR A 686 -15.00 32.97 29.91
C THR A 686 -13.99 33.15 28.79
N VAL A 687 -13.82 32.13 27.95
CA VAL A 687 -12.95 32.20 26.77
C VAL A 687 -13.81 32.58 25.57
N PRO A 688 -13.41 33.56 24.73
CA PRO A 688 -14.12 33.85 23.50
C PRO A 688 -14.19 32.60 22.62
N LYS A 689 -15.30 32.38 21.91
CA LYS A 689 -15.38 31.34 20.91
C LYS A 689 -14.29 31.56 19.86
N THR A 690 -13.41 30.61 19.73
CA THR A 690 -12.25 30.70 18.84
C THR A 690 -12.59 30.44 17.37
N PHE A 691 -13.81 29.99 17.06
CA PHE A 691 -14.33 29.79 15.71
C PHE A 691 -15.81 30.16 15.68
N GLU A 692 -16.20 30.96 14.69
CA GLU A 692 -17.59 31.11 14.24
C GLU A 692 -17.96 30.01 13.27
#